data_c2032930e36da4652ca470539318e399
#
_entry.id   c2032930e36da4652ca470539318e399
#
_cell.length_a   1.000
_cell.length_b   1.000
_cell.length_c   1.000
_cell.angle_alpha   90.00
_cell.angle_beta   90.00
_cell.angle_gamma   90.00
#
_symmetry.space_group_name_H-M   'P 1'
#
loop_
_entity.id
_entity.type
_entity.pdbx_description
1 polymer ?
#
loop_
_entity_poly.entity_id
_entity_poly.type
_entity_poly.pdbx_seq_one_letter_code
_entity_poly.pdbx_strand_id
1 'polypeptide(L)'
;DGTGAGKGRQIASVILDRWVRGERRHIWISKNEALLEDARRDWAALGGLPIDIQPLASWKIGTPIAMREGILFVTYPTLRSGRNDATRLDQVLAWAGDDFEGVIVFDEAHAMANAAGGEGSRGKVKGSEQGIAGVRLQNLLPRARVLYASATGASDVNNLAYATRLGLWGPETAFANREAFVADIRDGGIAAMELVARDLKSLGIYTARALSFAGVEYEILEHCLTEDQIAVYDSYAEAWAIIHANLREALEATRIVDSETGGTLNSGAKSAALSIFEGTKQRFFAQLLLSMKLPSLLPAIDTAIAEGQAVVVQLVSTAEAMLDRRLADLSNEERETLEIDLSPREYVIDYLAKSFPVRLMAVFTDENGNPRSEPMSDEQGAPVLCRSALAARDRMIEQLCALPPIATALDAIIERFGVEQVAEVTGRTRRLIVGRDGRQKLQSRSPRANVSETQAFMDGAKRILVFSDAGGTGRSYHADLTARNQARRVHFLLEPGWRADAAIQGLGRTNRTNQASAPLFRPVTTDVRGERRFISTIARRLDSLGALTRGQRQTGGQNLFDPADNLESIYAKEALHRWFGLLFTGKLEAVSLGRFQELTGLRIEAPDGSMVDDLPSIQRWLNRILALPIALQNAIFDEFMGLAEARIDAARQAGTLDLGLETIAVEEFTILSDTLLRTDPASGATTHLLELEIARALKPLTLKRLEELHGIAGQRQRLLWNARSGRVALLVPARSILADDGTRVTRFELLRPLKRSHITEDQLAESSWEDIAIDAFRNVWSTEVAEAQTSHKREHLYLATGLLLPVWDKLPSDFVRVSRISAADGRSLLGREVPVHSVPELCRALGLEREQTLSADDIIQTVLANGRAMELAGREKLMVKRSLVNGSQRLELTGWSVARLDWYKAQGCFTEIIRYQTRLFVPIEGAASVIARLASSA
;
A
#
# COMPACT_ATOMS: atom_id res chain seq x y z
N ASP A 1 11.78 -16.06 1.66
CA ASP A 1 12.10 -16.48 0.29
C ASP A 1 10.87 -16.40 -0.61
N GLY A 2 11.05 -16.06 -1.89
CA GLY A 2 9.98 -16.02 -2.87
C GLY A 2 9.22 -17.34 -3.04
N THR A 3 8.03 -17.30 -3.61
CA THR A 3 7.24 -18.50 -3.93
C THR A 3 8.05 -19.41 -4.87
N GLY A 4 8.17 -20.69 -4.54
CA GLY A 4 8.93 -21.64 -5.36
C GLY A 4 10.44 -21.71 -5.11
N ALA A 5 10.99 -20.95 -4.16
CA ALA A 5 12.43 -20.98 -3.81
C ALA A 5 12.83 -22.15 -2.88
N GLY A 6 11.95 -23.11 -2.62
CA GLY A 6 12.24 -24.31 -1.81
C GLY A 6 12.14 -24.08 -0.30
N LYS A 7 11.26 -23.20 0.18
CA LYS A 7 11.05 -22.90 1.60
C LYS A 7 10.84 -24.14 2.46
N GLY A 8 9.94 -25.04 2.05
CA GLY A 8 9.65 -26.26 2.82
C GLY A 8 10.89 -27.13 3.01
N ARG A 9 11.75 -27.22 2.00
CA ARG A 9 13.01 -27.95 2.09
C ARG A 9 14.03 -27.30 3.02
N GLN A 10 14.06 -25.96 3.05
CA GLN A 10 14.90 -25.22 4.00
C GLN A 10 14.42 -25.44 5.45
N ILE A 11 13.11 -25.37 5.66
CA ILE A 11 12.49 -25.67 6.96
C ILE A 11 12.89 -27.10 7.41
N ALA A 12 12.67 -28.05 6.53
CA ALA A 12 13.04 -29.45 6.80
C ALA A 12 14.53 -29.62 7.10
N SER A 13 15.42 -28.89 6.41
CA SER A 13 16.88 -28.98 6.66
C SER A 13 17.28 -28.43 8.03
N VAL A 14 16.65 -27.33 8.49
CA VAL A 14 16.88 -26.78 9.84
C VAL A 14 16.42 -27.77 10.92
N ILE A 15 15.26 -28.40 10.71
CA ILE A 15 14.76 -29.44 11.62
C ILE A 15 15.72 -30.65 11.60
N LEU A 16 16.19 -31.09 10.43
CA LEU A 16 17.09 -32.20 10.28
C LEU A 16 18.42 -31.98 11.00
N ASP A 17 19.00 -30.77 10.91
CA ASP A 17 20.21 -30.45 11.66
C ASP A 17 20.01 -30.65 13.17
N ARG A 18 18.87 -30.24 13.71
CA ARG A 18 18.56 -30.44 15.12
C ARG A 18 18.23 -31.90 15.46
N TRP A 19 17.53 -32.58 14.55
CA TRP A 19 17.18 -33.98 14.68
C TRP A 19 18.43 -34.88 14.81
N VAL A 20 19.43 -34.67 13.99
CA VAL A 20 20.69 -35.43 14.06
C VAL A 20 21.54 -35.08 15.28
N ARG A 21 21.33 -33.93 15.89
CA ARG A 21 21.98 -33.52 17.16
C ARG A 21 21.25 -34.03 18.40
N GLY A 22 20.16 -34.81 18.22
CA GLY A 22 19.43 -35.41 19.31
C GLY A 22 18.16 -34.69 19.76
N GLU A 23 17.86 -33.50 19.23
CA GLU A 23 16.60 -32.82 19.48
C GLU A 23 15.51 -33.45 18.63
N ARG A 24 14.65 -34.29 19.22
CA ARG A 24 13.71 -35.15 18.49
C ARG A 24 12.28 -34.64 18.48
N ARG A 25 11.96 -33.53 19.12
CA ARG A 25 10.63 -32.93 19.14
C ARG A 25 10.67 -31.56 18.50
N HIS A 26 9.83 -31.32 17.49
CA HIS A 26 9.73 -30.08 16.76
C HIS A 26 8.27 -29.71 16.49
N ILE A 27 7.99 -28.45 16.26
CA ILE A 27 6.65 -27.93 15.96
C ILE A 27 6.70 -27.25 14.60
N TRP A 28 5.85 -27.64 13.66
CA TRP A 28 5.71 -27.02 12.35
C TRP A 28 4.31 -26.43 12.21
N ILE A 29 4.19 -25.10 12.24
CA ILE A 29 2.93 -24.39 12.15
C ILE A 29 2.78 -23.84 10.73
N SER A 30 1.62 -24.08 10.11
CA SER A 30 1.34 -23.59 8.76
C SER A 30 -0.12 -23.13 8.61
N LYS A 31 -0.48 -22.63 7.41
CA LYS A 31 -1.76 -21.96 7.18
C LYS A 31 -2.98 -22.89 7.16
N ASN A 32 -2.82 -24.09 6.59
CA ASN A 32 -3.91 -25.08 6.45
C ASN A 32 -3.36 -26.52 6.41
N GLU A 33 -4.27 -27.50 6.52
CA GLU A 33 -3.90 -28.92 6.54
C GLU A 33 -3.40 -29.46 5.20
N ALA A 34 -3.75 -28.82 4.07
CA ALA A 34 -3.26 -29.27 2.76
C ALA A 34 -1.73 -29.16 2.63
N LEU A 35 -1.09 -28.27 3.41
CA LEU A 35 0.36 -28.11 3.46
C LEU A 35 1.08 -29.22 4.25
N LEU A 36 0.37 -30.08 4.94
CA LEU A 36 0.92 -31.26 5.62
C LEU A 36 1.62 -32.20 4.63
N GLU A 37 1.01 -32.45 3.49
CA GLU A 37 1.59 -33.34 2.46
C GLU A 37 2.83 -32.72 1.82
N ASP A 38 2.86 -31.39 1.67
CA ASP A 38 4.06 -30.69 1.21
C ASP A 38 5.19 -30.79 2.25
N ALA A 39 4.88 -30.60 3.53
CA ALA A 39 5.84 -30.78 4.61
C ALA A 39 6.41 -32.19 4.65
N ARG A 40 5.57 -33.22 4.53
CA ARG A 40 5.98 -34.63 4.47
C ARG A 40 6.87 -34.95 3.28
N ARG A 41 6.52 -34.41 2.10
CA ARG A 41 7.32 -34.57 0.88
C ARG A 41 8.70 -33.91 1.03
N ASP A 42 8.76 -32.71 1.58
CA ASP A 42 10.03 -31.99 1.74
C ASP A 42 10.91 -32.62 2.82
N TRP A 43 10.32 -33.17 3.90
CA TRP A 43 11.02 -33.95 4.91
C TRP A 43 11.57 -35.25 4.34
N ALA A 44 10.75 -36.01 3.63
CA ALA A 44 11.15 -37.27 2.98
C ALA A 44 12.26 -37.06 1.94
N ALA A 45 12.25 -35.95 1.22
CA ALA A 45 13.29 -35.61 0.25
C ALA A 45 14.70 -35.42 0.88
N LEU A 46 14.77 -35.20 2.19
CA LEU A 46 16.01 -35.08 2.94
C LEU A 46 16.34 -36.39 3.72
N GLY A 47 15.58 -37.46 3.51
CA GLY A 47 15.81 -38.78 4.14
C GLY A 47 15.00 -39.03 5.41
N GLY A 48 14.11 -38.14 5.81
CA GLY A 48 13.18 -38.39 6.90
C GLY A 48 11.99 -39.26 6.48
N LEU A 49 11.23 -39.74 7.44
CA LEU A 49 10.06 -40.57 7.16
C LEU A 49 8.79 -39.72 7.23
N PRO A 50 7.83 -39.88 6.29
CA PRO A 50 6.57 -39.13 6.34
C PRO A 50 5.78 -39.30 7.65
N ILE A 51 5.95 -40.42 8.33
CA ILE A 51 5.32 -40.73 9.61
C ILE A 51 5.87 -39.87 10.76
N ASP A 52 7.09 -39.35 10.64
CA ASP A 52 7.66 -38.45 11.64
C ASP A 52 6.83 -37.18 11.82
N ILE A 53 6.05 -36.78 10.79
CA ILE A 53 5.20 -35.60 10.84
C ILE A 53 3.75 -36.02 11.10
N GLN A 54 3.24 -35.62 12.28
CA GLN A 54 1.88 -35.94 12.71
C GLN A 54 1.06 -34.66 12.93
N PRO A 55 -0.16 -34.58 12.39
CA PRO A 55 -1.02 -33.40 12.60
C PRO A 55 -1.62 -33.39 14.00
N LEU A 56 -1.66 -32.22 14.66
CA LEU A 56 -2.31 -32.06 15.97
C LEU A 56 -3.78 -32.49 15.97
N ALA A 57 -4.44 -32.43 14.83
CA ALA A 57 -5.82 -32.88 14.65
C ALA A 57 -6.04 -34.39 14.92
N SER A 58 -4.99 -35.19 14.92
CA SER A 58 -5.03 -36.62 15.27
C SER A 58 -5.41 -36.85 16.71
N TRP A 59 -5.25 -35.88 17.59
CA TRP A 59 -5.63 -36.01 19.02
C TRP A 59 -6.81 -35.10 19.34
N LYS A 60 -7.72 -35.57 20.19
CA LYS A 60 -8.82 -34.75 20.67
C LYS A 60 -8.28 -33.61 21.55
N ILE A 61 -8.97 -32.47 21.55
CA ILE A 61 -8.63 -31.34 22.43
C ILE A 61 -8.72 -31.78 23.91
N GLY A 62 -7.77 -31.36 24.74
CA GLY A 62 -7.70 -31.75 26.16
C GLY A 62 -7.13 -33.15 26.40
N THR A 63 -6.81 -33.92 25.37
CA THR A 63 -6.12 -35.21 25.55
C THR A 63 -4.61 -35.09 25.36
N PRO A 64 -3.77 -35.85 26.08
CA PRO A 64 -2.35 -35.85 25.85
C PRO A 64 -1.97 -36.25 24.42
N ILE A 65 -0.94 -35.63 23.87
CA ILE A 65 -0.39 -35.99 22.57
C ILE A 65 0.48 -37.22 22.75
N ALA A 66 0.02 -38.39 22.28
CA ALA A 66 0.70 -39.67 22.40
C ALA A 66 1.80 -39.83 21.35
N MET A 67 2.70 -38.85 21.24
CA MET A 67 3.87 -38.87 20.36
C MET A 67 5.11 -38.56 21.20
N ARG A 68 6.04 -39.53 21.32
CA ARG A 68 7.24 -39.34 22.14
C ARG A 68 8.26 -38.43 21.47
N GLU A 69 8.47 -38.61 20.18
CA GLU A 69 9.35 -37.84 19.32
C GLU A 69 8.71 -37.66 17.95
N GLY A 70 9.05 -36.59 17.25
CA GLY A 70 8.51 -36.27 15.93
C GLY A 70 8.33 -34.79 15.69
N ILE A 71 7.72 -34.48 14.58
CA ILE A 71 7.36 -33.12 14.14
C ILE A 71 5.84 -32.97 14.27
N LEU A 72 5.42 -32.16 15.23
CA LEU A 72 4.00 -31.88 15.43
C LEU A 72 3.55 -30.79 14.42
N PHE A 73 2.73 -31.21 13.46
CA PHE A 73 2.16 -30.26 12.48
C PHE A 73 0.89 -29.62 13.03
N VAL A 74 0.83 -28.30 13.02
CA VAL A 74 -0.27 -27.49 13.57
C VAL A 74 -0.70 -26.45 12.55
N THR A 75 -2.00 -26.16 12.45
CA THR A 75 -2.43 -24.99 11.67
C THR A 75 -2.67 -23.80 12.59
N TYR A 76 -2.46 -22.55 12.08
CA TYR A 76 -2.76 -21.36 12.87
C TYR A 76 -4.21 -21.32 13.39
N PRO A 77 -5.23 -21.66 12.60
CA PRO A 77 -6.59 -21.77 13.12
C PRO A 77 -6.75 -22.82 14.23
N THR A 78 -6.07 -23.96 14.13
CA THR A 78 -6.10 -25.01 15.17
C THR A 78 -5.42 -24.51 16.44
N LEU A 79 -4.24 -23.88 16.34
CA LEU A 79 -3.47 -23.42 17.52
C LEU A 79 -4.28 -22.47 18.43
N ARG A 80 -5.10 -21.59 17.83
CA ARG A 80 -5.95 -20.64 18.58
C ARG A 80 -7.21 -21.25 19.17
N SER A 81 -7.59 -22.45 18.78
CA SER A 81 -8.87 -23.05 19.16
C SER A 81 -8.86 -23.55 20.60
N GLY A 82 -10.01 -23.43 21.27
CA GLY A 82 -10.22 -23.91 22.64
C GLY A 82 -11.66 -24.42 22.82
N ARG A 83 -11.87 -25.26 23.82
CA ARG A 83 -13.18 -25.79 24.22
C ARG A 83 -13.17 -26.17 25.69
N ASN A 84 -14.15 -25.69 26.49
CA ASN A 84 -14.32 -26.09 27.89
C ASN A 84 -13.02 -25.99 28.72
N ASP A 85 -12.45 -24.79 28.80
CA ASP A 85 -11.22 -24.46 29.54
C ASP A 85 -9.94 -25.15 29.07
N ALA A 86 -9.99 -25.97 28.01
CA ALA A 86 -8.84 -26.55 27.37
C ALA A 86 -8.54 -25.85 26.03
N THR A 87 -7.28 -25.43 25.82
CA THR A 87 -6.86 -24.86 24.55
C THR A 87 -5.88 -25.78 23.81
N ARG A 88 -5.85 -25.66 22.50
CA ARG A 88 -4.85 -26.37 21.70
C ARG A 88 -3.44 -25.87 22.01
N LEU A 89 -3.29 -24.62 22.34
CA LEU A 89 -1.99 -24.07 22.78
C LEU A 89 -1.49 -24.78 24.03
N ASP A 90 -2.33 -24.94 25.07
CA ASP A 90 -1.95 -25.65 26.30
C ASP A 90 -1.60 -27.12 26.03
N GLN A 91 -2.31 -27.77 25.11
CA GLN A 91 -2.02 -29.14 24.71
C GLN A 91 -0.66 -29.25 24.01
N VAL A 92 -0.28 -28.30 23.17
CA VAL A 92 1.03 -28.23 22.53
C VAL A 92 2.13 -27.96 23.56
N LEU A 93 1.90 -27.03 24.48
CA LEU A 93 2.85 -26.70 25.57
C LEU A 93 3.08 -27.90 26.49
N ALA A 94 2.01 -28.60 26.87
CA ALA A 94 2.14 -29.82 27.70
C ALA A 94 2.95 -30.91 27.00
N TRP A 95 2.83 -31.08 25.68
CA TRP A 95 3.63 -32.02 24.91
C TRP A 95 5.09 -31.57 24.74
N ALA A 96 5.29 -30.25 24.52
CA ALA A 96 6.62 -29.67 24.39
C ALA A 96 7.42 -29.82 25.70
N GLY A 97 6.79 -29.47 26.83
CA GLY A 97 7.45 -29.44 28.15
C GLY A 97 8.33 -28.17 28.32
N ASP A 98 8.68 -27.87 29.57
CA ASP A 98 9.40 -26.64 29.93
C ASP A 98 10.82 -26.57 29.37
N ASP A 99 11.44 -27.74 29.13
CA ASP A 99 12.81 -27.87 28.61
C ASP A 99 12.88 -27.98 27.07
N PHE A 100 11.84 -27.56 26.39
CA PHE A 100 11.78 -27.69 24.93
C PHE A 100 12.87 -26.86 24.23
N GLU A 101 13.81 -27.50 23.59
CA GLU A 101 14.90 -26.93 22.80
C GLU A 101 14.74 -27.12 21.28
N GLY A 102 13.67 -27.79 20.87
CA GLY A 102 13.37 -28.05 19.48
C GLY A 102 13.09 -26.81 18.66
N VAL A 103 12.85 -27.01 17.37
CA VAL A 103 12.53 -25.92 16.43
C VAL A 103 11.04 -25.67 16.42
N ILE A 104 10.63 -24.42 16.58
CA ILE A 104 9.29 -23.93 16.26
C ILE A 104 9.37 -23.25 14.89
N VAL A 105 8.69 -23.81 13.93
CA VAL A 105 8.59 -23.24 12.59
C VAL A 105 7.26 -22.54 12.42
N PHE A 106 7.29 -21.28 12.04
CA PHE A 106 6.15 -20.52 11.56
C PHE A 106 6.22 -20.42 10.03
N ASP A 107 5.68 -21.42 9.36
CA ASP A 107 5.55 -21.44 7.91
C ASP A 107 4.38 -20.55 7.49
N GLU A 108 4.54 -19.80 6.39
CA GLU A 108 3.64 -18.72 6.01
C GLU A 108 3.40 -17.73 7.17
N ALA A 109 4.48 -17.31 7.82
CA ALA A 109 4.49 -16.49 9.04
C ALA A 109 3.67 -15.18 8.92
N HIS A 110 3.41 -14.70 7.70
CA HIS A 110 2.52 -13.57 7.44
C HIS A 110 1.08 -13.80 7.96
N ALA A 111 0.69 -15.04 8.25
CA ALA A 111 -0.58 -15.33 8.92
C ALA A 111 -0.67 -14.72 10.33
N MET A 112 0.47 -14.39 10.95
CA MET A 112 0.55 -13.70 12.25
C MET A 112 0.70 -12.18 12.14
N ALA A 113 0.68 -11.61 10.94
CA ALA A 113 0.96 -10.19 10.70
C ALA A 113 0.17 -9.22 11.58
N ASN A 114 -1.07 -9.56 11.93
CA ASN A 114 -1.94 -8.75 12.78
C ASN A 114 -1.87 -9.12 14.28
N ALA A 115 -0.78 -9.71 14.76
CA ALA A 115 -0.62 -10.09 16.18
C ALA A 115 -0.68 -8.90 17.13
N ALA A 116 -0.22 -7.73 16.70
CA ALA A 116 -0.20 -6.53 17.51
C ALA A 116 -1.56 -5.86 17.68
N GLY A 117 -2.51 -6.11 16.78
CA GLY A 117 -3.67 -5.22 16.63
C GLY A 117 -3.26 -3.89 16.01
N GLY A 118 -4.05 -2.87 16.20
CA GLY A 118 -3.79 -1.54 15.66
C GLY A 118 -4.86 -0.53 16.06
N GLU A 119 -4.71 0.70 15.63
CA GLU A 119 -5.76 1.70 15.70
C GLU A 119 -6.67 1.54 14.48
N GLY A 120 -7.92 1.21 14.73
CA GLY A 120 -8.97 1.17 13.72
C GLY A 120 -9.82 2.44 13.79
N SER A 121 -10.66 2.65 12.80
CA SER A 121 -11.62 3.78 12.73
C SER A 121 -12.61 3.88 13.91
N ARG A 122 -12.60 2.93 14.84
CA ARG A 122 -13.44 2.86 16.05
C ARG A 122 -12.61 2.65 17.33
N GLY A 123 -11.33 3.04 17.35
CA GLY A 123 -10.42 2.84 18.47
C GLY A 123 -9.51 1.61 18.31
N LYS A 124 -8.86 1.18 19.41
CA LYS A 124 -7.91 0.07 19.40
C LYS A 124 -8.58 -1.24 18.95
N VAL A 125 -8.06 -1.82 17.89
CA VAL A 125 -8.46 -3.16 17.39
C VAL A 125 -7.55 -4.19 18.04
N LYS A 126 -8.15 -5.19 18.69
CA LYS A 126 -7.41 -6.32 19.26
C LYS A 126 -6.65 -7.06 18.14
N GLY A 127 -5.45 -7.54 18.45
CA GLY A 127 -4.69 -8.41 17.56
C GLY A 127 -5.43 -9.68 17.17
N SER A 128 -5.08 -10.27 16.04
CA SER A 128 -5.69 -11.51 15.59
C SER A 128 -5.37 -12.65 16.57
N GLU A 129 -6.38 -13.44 16.95
CA GLU A 129 -6.24 -14.54 17.91
C GLU A 129 -5.17 -15.55 17.48
N GLN A 130 -5.03 -15.83 16.17
CA GLN A 130 -3.97 -16.70 15.66
C GLN A 130 -2.57 -16.10 15.80
N GLY A 131 -2.43 -14.80 15.61
CA GLY A 131 -1.17 -14.09 15.80
C GLY A 131 -0.78 -14.06 17.28
N ILE A 132 -1.74 -13.76 18.16
CA ILE A 132 -1.55 -13.78 19.62
C ILE A 132 -1.13 -15.17 20.09
N ALA A 133 -1.79 -16.25 19.62
CA ALA A 133 -1.44 -17.60 19.98
C ALA A 133 -0.01 -17.98 19.54
N GLY A 134 0.41 -17.56 18.34
CA GLY A 134 1.78 -17.79 17.86
C GLY A 134 2.83 -17.01 18.66
N VAL A 135 2.55 -15.78 19.05
CA VAL A 135 3.44 -14.99 19.91
C VAL A 135 3.52 -15.60 21.32
N ARG A 136 2.39 -16.02 21.88
CA ARG A 136 2.38 -16.72 23.20
C ARG A 136 3.18 -18.00 23.17
N LEU A 137 3.05 -18.85 22.13
CA LEU A 137 3.78 -20.09 22.01
C LEU A 137 5.30 -19.88 22.09
N GLN A 138 5.83 -18.97 21.28
CA GLN A 138 7.28 -18.70 21.26
C GLN A 138 7.80 -18.06 22.54
N ASN A 139 6.96 -17.27 23.25
CA ASN A 139 7.33 -16.64 24.51
C ASN A 139 7.30 -17.63 25.68
N LEU A 140 6.38 -18.59 25.67
CA LEU A 140 6.26 -19.63 26.68
C LEU A 140 7.28 -20.76 26.52
N LEU A 141 7.92 -20.87 25.37
CA LEU A 141 9.02 -21.82 25.10
C LEU A 141 10.32 -21.04 24.80
N PRO A 142 10.93 -20.40 25.81
CA PRO A 142 12.06 -19.48 25.61
C PRO A 142 13.33 -20.16 25.09
N ARG A 143 13.52 -21.45 25.32
CA ARG A 143 14.68 -22.23 24.85
C ARG A 143 14.51 -22.74 23.44
N ALA A 144 13.30 -22.71 22.88
CA ALA A 144 13.03 -23.11 21.50
C ALA A 144 13.78 -22.24 20.49
N ARG A 145 14.22 -22.84 19.41
CA ARG A 145 14.70 -22.12 18.22
C ARG A 145 13.52 -21.78 17.34
N VAL A 146 13.42 -20.54 16.93
CA VAL A 146 12.28 -20.08 16.14
C VAL A 146 12.73 -19.77 14.71
N LEU A 147 12.01 -20.34 13.76
CA LEU A 147 12.20 -20.11 12.33
C LEU A 147 10.92 -19.51 11.73
N TYR A 148 11.01 -18.31 11.21
CA TYR A 148 9.94 -17.68 10.44
C TYR A 148 10.19 -17.87 8.95
N ALA A 149 9.23 -18.46 8.24
CA ALA A 149 9.29 -18.63 6.80
C ALA A 149 8.07 -18.00 6.14
N SER A 150 8.26 -17.21 5.09
CA SER A 150 7.18 -16.62 4.32
C SER A 150 7.61 -16.35 2.88
N ALA A 151 6.68 -16.47 1.93
CA ALA A 151 6.88 -16.05 0.54
C ALA A 151 6.67 -14.54 0.37
N THR A 152 5.74 -14.01 1.11
CA THR A 152 5.41 -12.60 1.18
C THR A 152 5.94 -12.06 2.49
N GLY A 153 7.05 -11.36 2.45
CA GLY A 153 7.58 -10.68 3.64
C GLY A 153 6.57 -9.66 4.20
N ALA A 154 6.96 -8.96 5.25
CA ALA A 154 6.11 -7.90 5.78
C ALA A 154 5.88 -6.83 4.70
N SER A 155 4.64 -6.59 4.35
CA SER A 155 4.23 -5.50 3.45
C SER A 155 4.19 -4.14 4.16
N ASP A 156 4.21 -4.17 5.48
CA ASP A 156 4.24 -3.03 6.39
C ASP A 156 5.05 -3.42 7.62
N VAL A 157 5.74 -2.47 8.24
CA VAL A 157 6.54 -2.72 9.45
C VAL A 157 5.72 -3.27 10.61
N ASN A 158 4.45 -2.88 10.74
CA ASN A 158 3.54 -3.46 11.74
C ASN A 158 3.40 -4.97 11.62
N ASN A 159 3.53 -5.47 10.39
CA ASN A 159 3.43 -6.90 10.11
C ASN A 159 4.61 -7.71 10.65
N LEU A 160 5.67 -7.06 11.15
CA LEU A 160 6.80 -7.71 11.84
C LEU A 160 6.56 -7.89 13.35
N ALA A 161 5.45 -7.40 13.88
CA ALA A 161 5.14 -7.42 15.32
C ALA A 161 5.13 -8.82 15.97
N TYR A 162 5.00 -9.88 15.19
CA TYR A 162 5.10 -11.26 15.68
C TYR A 162 6.55 -11.76 15.83
N ALA A 163 7.52 -11.09 15.22
CA ALA A 163 8.89 -11.58 15.09
C ALA A 163 9.75 -11.23 16.31
N THR A 164 9.29 -11.57 17.51
CA THR A 164 9.91 -11.21 18.80
C THR A 164 11.29 -11.83 19.00
N ARG A 165 11.66 -12.84 18.20
CA ARG A 165 12.94 -13.55 18.29
C ARG A 165 14.02 -13.05 17.32
N LEU A 166 13.73 -12.00 16.54
CA LEU A 166 14.72 -11.41 15.64
C LEU A 166 15.60 -10.34 16.29
N GLY A 167 15.35 -9.97 17.56
CA GLY A 167 16.15 -8.94 18.23
C GLY A 167 15.97 -7.55 17.63
N LEU A 168 14.79 -7.24 17.12
CA LEU A 168 14.48 -5.93 16.52
C LEU A 168 14.23 -4.85 17.57
N TRP A 169 13.80 -5.25 18.78
CA TRP A 169 13.52 -4.38 19.93
C TRP A 169 13.80 -5.11 21.23
N GLY A 170 13.90 -4.37 22.32
CA GLY A 170 14.13 -4.88 23.65
C GLY A 170 15.50 -4.48 24.21
N PRO A 171 15.92 -5.04 25.34
CA PRO A 171 17.21 -4.73 25.95
C PRO A 171 18.37 -4.92 24.96
N GLU A 172 19.35 -4.03 25.03
CA GLU A 172 20.56 -4.01 24.18
C GLU A 172 20.31 -3.76 22.69
N THR A 173 19.10 -3.35 22.30
CA THR A 173 18.80 -2.89 20.94
C THR A 173 18.58 -1.38 20.89
N ALA A 174 18.58 -0.80 19.69
CA ALA A 174 18.31 0.62 19.50
C ALA A 174 16.84 1.01 19.82
N PHE A 175 15.95 0.05 19.92
CA PHE A 175 14.51 0.31 20.15
C PHE A 175 14.06 -0.33 21.47
N ALA A 176 13.63 0.49 22.41
CA ALA A 176 13.22 0.03 23.74
C ALA A 176 12.06 -0.98 23.69
N ASN A 177 11.15 -0.83 22.73
CA ASN A 177 9.99 -1.69 22.55
C ASN A 177 9.56 -1.71 21.07
N ARG A 178 8.57 -2.57 20.80
CA ARG A 178 8.01 -2.75 19.45
C ARG A 178 7.41 -1.47 18.89
N GLU A 179 6.71 -0.70 19.72
CA GLU A 179 6.01 0.53 19.34
C GLU A 179 7.02 1.57 18.81
N ALA A 180 8.13 1.74 19.50
CA ALA A 180 9.22 2.62 19.08
C ALA A 180 9.82 2.16 17.74
N PHE A 181 10.13 0.87 17.61
CA PHE A 181 10.62 0.29 16.34
C PHE A 181 9.66 0.55 15.19
N VAL A 182 8.36 0.29 15.39
CA VAL A 182 7.35 0.48 14.35
C VAL A 182 7.20 1.94 13.97
N ALA A 183 7.22 2.87 14.93
CA ALA A 183 7.11 4.30 14.67
C ALA A 183 8.28 4.80 13.83
N ASP A 184 9.50 4.56 14.26
CA ASP A 184 10.72 5.07 13.62
C ASP A 184 10.92 4.49 12.20
N ILE A 185 10.67 3.18 12.02
CA ILE A 185 10.80 2.56 10.71
C ILE A 185 9.69 2.99 9.76
N ARG A 186 8.48 3.26 10.27
CA ARG A 186 7.39 3.80 9.47
C ARG A 186 7.70 5.22 8.98
N ASP A 187 8.26 6.06 9.85
CA ASP A 187 8.64 7.43 9.50
C ASP A 187 9.75 7.45 8.44
N GLY A 188 10.65 6.47 8.46
CA GLY A 188 11.66 6.26 7.42
C GLY A 188 11.17 5.56 6.14
N GLY A 189 9.89 5.18 6.09
CA GLY A 189 9.23 4.63 4.91
C GLY A 189 9.80 3.29 4.40
N ILE A 190 9.63 3.02 3.11
CA ILE A 190 10.10 1.77 2.45
C ILE A 190 11.63 1.65 2.53
N ALA A 191 12.32 2.76 2.50
CA ALA A 191 13.78 2.80 2.56
C ALA A 191 14.32 2.30 3.90
N ALA A 192 13.69 2.67 5.01
CA ALA A 192 14.04 2.14 6.31
C ALA A 192 13.77 0.63 6.41
N MET A 193 12.69 0.13 5.81
CA MET A 193 12.43 -1.31 5.73
C MET A 193 13.50 -2.05 4.91
N GLU A 194 14.01 -1.45 3.85
CA GLU A 194 15.12 -1.99 3.06
C GLU A 194 16.42 -2.07 3.88
N LEU A 195 16.70 -1.02 4.66
CA LEU A 195 17.84 -1.01 5.59
C LEU A 195 17.70 -2.11 6.65
N VAL A 196 16.53 -2.25 7.28
CA VAL A 196 16.25 -3.34 8.24
C VAL A 196 16.54 -4.70 7.62
N ALA A 197 16.03 -4.96 6.41
CA ALA A 197 16.26 -6.23 5.73
C ALA A 197 17.74 -6.47 5.42
N ARG A 198 18.48 -5.44 5.00
CA ARG A 198 19.93 -5.50 4.74
C ARG A 198 20.71 -5.78 6.02
N ASP A 199 20.36 -5.08 7.08
CA ASP A 199 21.04 -5.20 8.36
C ASP A 199 20.82 -6.58 8.99
N LEU A 200 19.57 -7.12 8.94
CA LEU A 200 19.28 -8.48 9.37
C LEU A 200 20.03 -9.54 8.56
N LYS A 201 20.27 -9.30 7.25
CA LYS A 201 21.13 -10.16 6.41
C LYS A 201 22.59 -10.09 6.86
N SER A 202 23.10 -8.88 7.14
CA SER A 202 24.46 -8.66 7.62
C SER A 202 24.71 -9.31 8.98
N LEU A 203 23.67 -9.36 9.83
CA LEU A 203 23.68 -10.08 11.11
C LEU A 203 23.53 -11.60 10.96
N GLY A 204 23.28 -12.12 9.76
CA GLY A 204 23.10 -13.55 9.50
C GLY A 204 21.79 -14.16 10.01
N ILE A 205 20.85 -13.35 10.48
CA ILE A 205 19.55 -13.79 11.04
C ILE A 205 18.39 -13.71 10.05
N TYR A 206 18.64 -13.23 8.83
CA TYR A 206 17.67 -13.14 7.76
C TYR A 206 18.26 -13.60 6.44
N THR A 207 17.55 -14.44 5.73
CA THR A 207 17.88 -14.85 4.36
C THR A 207 16.71 -14.54 3.44
N ALA A 208 17.00 -14.02 2.26
CA ALA A 208 16.00 -13.79 1.25
C ALA A 208 16.55 -14.21 -0.12
N ARG A 209 15.87 -15.14 -0.75
CA ARG A 209 16.08 -15.50 -2.15
C ARG A 209 14.84 -15.13 -2.94
N ALA A 210 15.04 -14.44 -4.02
CA ALA A 210 13.97 -14.12 -4.93
C ALA A 210 14.19 -14.87 -6.23
N LEU A 211 13.10 -15.29 -6.85
CA LEU A 211 13.16 -15.80 -8.21
C LEU A 211 13.61 -14.69 -9.15
N SER A 212 14.36 -15.06 -10.16
CA SER A 212 14.63 -14.14 -11.27
C SER A 212 13.34 -13.84 -12.02
N PHE A 213 13.11 -12.57 -12.32
CA PHE A 213 12.07 -12.13 -13.24
C PHE A 213 12.66 -11.84 -14.64
N ALA A 214 13.89 -12.30 -14.90
CA ALA A 214 14.48 -12.19 -16.22
C ALA A 214 13.61 -12.90 -17.26
N GLY A 215 13.26 -12.17 -18.34
CA GLY A 215 12.40 -12.67 -19.40
C GLY A 215 10.90 -12.68 -19.08
N VAL A 216 10.48 -12.29 -17.87
CA VAL A 216 9.06 -12.06 -17.56
C VAL A 216 8.61 -10.77 -18.23
N GLU A 217 7.54 -10.85 -18.99
CA GLU A 217 6.91 -9.72 -19.64
C GLU A 217 5.60 -9.37 -18.95
N TYR A 218 5.26 -8.08 -18.99
CA TYR A 218 4.01 -7.56 -18.45
C TYR A 218 3.29 -6.74 -19.52
N GLU A 219 2.02 -7.02 -19.71
CA GLU A 219 1.18 -6.31 -20.67
C GLU A 219 -0.22 -6.14 -20.07
N ILE A 220 -0.70 -4.90 -19.98
CA ILE A 220 -2.05 -4.63 -19.48
C ILE A 220 -3.04 -4.89 -20.62
N LEU A 221 -4.05 -5.73 -20.36
CA LEU A 221 -5.22 -5.88 -21.19
C LEU A 221 -6.32 -4.95 -20.68
N GLU A 222 -6.47 -3.79 -21.32
CA GLU A 222 -7.52 -2.83 -20.95
C GLU A 222 -8.77 -3.09 -21.81
N HIS A 223 -9.91 -3.16 -21.13
CA HIS A 223 -11.24 -3.22 -21.72
C HIS A 223 -11.92 -1.85 -21.60
N CYS A 224 -12.14 -1.18 -22.72
CA CYS A 224 -12.97 0.03 -22.75
C CYS A 224 -14.44 -0.39 -22.72
N LEU A 225 -15.20 0.09 -21.72
CA LEU A 225 -16.62 -0.21 -21.59
C LEU A 225 -17.39 0.36 -22.78
N THR A 226 -18.29 -0.45 -23.33
CA THR A 226 -19.25 0.01 -24.33
C THR A 226 -20.35 0.85 -23.72
N GLU A 227 -21.07 1.64 -24.52
CA GLU A 227 -22.22 2.44 -24.05
C GLU A 227 -23.27 1.57 -23.40
N ASP A 228 -23.55 0.38 -23.93
CA ASP A 228 -24.48 -0.58 -23.32
C ASP A 228 -24.00 -1.06 -21.96
N GLN A 229 -22.69 -1.36 -21.81
CA GLN A 229 -22.11 -1.76 -20.53
C GLN A 229 -22.19 -0.64 -19.50
N ILE A 230 -21.92 0.60 -19.92
CA ILE A 230 -22.05 1.79 -19.06
C ILE A 230 -23.50 1.94 -18.61
N ALA A 231 -24.47 1.83 -19.52
CA ALA A 231 -25.89 1.92 -19.20
C ALA A 231 -26.34 0.83 -18.20
N VAL A 232 -25.85 -0.41 -18.38
CA VAL A 232 -26.12 -1.50 -17.45
C VAL A 232 -25.50 -1.22 -16.09
N TYR A 233 -24.26 -0.76 -16.05
CA TYR A 233 -23.58 -0.42 -14.78
C TYR A 233 -24.33 0.67 -14.03
N ASP A 234 -24.68 1.75 -14.73
CA ASP A 234 -25.37 2.91 -14.16
C ASP A 234 -26.76 2.53 -13.65
N SER A 235 -27.49 1.67 -14.35
CA SER A 235 -28.79 1.13 -13.88
C SER A 235 -28.65 0.37 -12.55
N TYR A 236 -27.59 -0.41 -12.38
CA TYR A 236 -27.31 -1.07 -11.10
C TYR A 236 -26.83 -0.09 -10.03
N ALA A 237 -26.08 0.95 -10.39
CA ALA A 237 -25.68 2.01 -9.46
C ALA A 237 -26.91 2.76 -8.90
N GLU A 238 -27.88 3.07 -9.76
CA GLU A 238 -29.16 3.65 -9.38
C GLU A 238 -29.98 2.72 -8.48
N ALA A 239 -30.05 1.42 -8.83
CA ALA A 239 -30.75 0.44 -8.00
C ALA A 239 -30.13 0.36 -6.58
N TRP A 240 -28.81 0.39 -6.46
CA TRP A 240 -28.13 0.41 -5.17
C TRP A 240 -28.35 1.71 -4.39
N ALA A 241 -28.48 2.84 -5.06
CA ALA A 241 -28.85 4.12 -4.43
C ALA A 241 -30.27 4.04 -3.86
N ILE A 242 -31.23 3.45 -4.59
CA ILE A 242 -32.59 3.22 -4.13
C ILE A 242 -32.61 2.27 -2.92
N ILE A 243 -31.84 1.16 -2.96
CA ILE A 243 -31.73 0.23 -1.83
C ILE A 243 -31.15 0.95 -0.60
N HIS A 244 -30.18 1.83 -0.78
CA HIS A 244 -29.58 2.59 0.32
C HIS A 244 -30.59 3.55 0.97
N ALA A 245 -31.38 4.26 0.17
CA ALA A 245 -32.45 5.13 0.67
C ALA A 245 -33.51 4.33 1.45
N ASN A 246 -34.00 3.22 0.87
CA ASN A 246 -34.97 2.34 1.53
C ASN A 246 -34.38 1.67 2.79
N LEU A 247 -33.09 1.38 2.84
CA LEU A 247 -32.43 0.87 4.04
C LEU A 247 -32.50 1.86 5.20
N ARG A 248 -32.30 3.16 4.95
CA ARG A 248 -32.45 4.19 5.97
C ARG A 248 -33.89 4.23 6.50
N GLU A 249 -34.86 4.28 5.61
CA GLU A 249 -36.27 4.28 5.98
C GLU A 249 -36.65 3.00 6.74
N ALA A 250 -36.12 1.84 6.32
CA ALA A 250 -36.36 0.58 7.01
C ALA A 250 -35.78 0.52 8.42
N LEU A 251 -34.59 1.13 8.64
CA LEU A 251 -33.99 1.22 9.98
C LEU A 251 -34.83 2.06 10.93
N GLU A 252 -35.49 3.09 10.43
CA GLU A 252 -36.45 3.92 11.18
C GLU A 252 -37.77 3.17 11.41
N ALA A 253 -38.36 2.63 10.36
CA ALA A 253 -39.64 1.89 10.44
C ALA A 253 -39.56 0.65 11.33
N THR A 254 -38.40 0.01 11.41
CA THR A 254 -38.14 -1.15 12.28
C THR A 254 -37.71 -0.73 13.69
N ARG A 255 -37.60 0.57 14.00
CA ARG A 255 -37.19 1.12 15.31
C ARG A 255 -35.76 0.72 15.73
N ILE A 256 -34.87 0.52 14.79
CA ILE A 256 -33.43 0.41 15.00
C ILE A 256 -32.83 1.80 15.18
N VAL A 257 -33.41 2.78 14.49
CA VAL A 257 -33.14 4.21 14.58
C VAL A 257 -34.44 4.90 14.98
N ASP A 258 -34.35 5.91 15.83
CA ASP A 258 -35.49 6.74 16.24
C ASP A 258 -35.88 7.69 15.09
N SER A 259 -37.14 7.68 14.69
CA SER A 259 -37.62 8.47 13.55
C SER A 259 -37.77 9.96 13.83
N GLU A 260 -37.86 10.37 15.12
CA GLU A 260 -38.01 11.79 15.50
C GLU A 260 -36.65 12.46 15.72
N THR A 261 -35.74 11.76 16.40
CA THR A 261 -34.44 12.31 16.80
C THR A 261 -33.30 11.88 15.88
N GLY A 262 -33.49 10.85 15.04
CA GLY A 262 -32.43 10.20 14.27
C GLY A 262 -31.42 9.41 15.14
N GLY A 263 -31.70 9.32 16.45
CA GLY A 263 -30.87 8.63 17.42
C GLY A 263 -30.82 7.12 17.18
N THR A 264 -29.67 6.49 17.49
CA THR A 264 -29.53 5.04 17.34
C THR A 264 -30.05 4.31 18.55
N LEU A 265 -31.15 3.55 18.42
CA LEU A 265 -31.76 2.74 19.47
C LEU A 265 -31.08 1.37 19.62
N ASN A 266 -30.60 0.78 18.52
CA ASN A 266 -29.85 -0.47 18.53
C ASN A 266 -28.59 -0.36 17.67
N SER A 267 -27.45 -0.07 18.30
CA SER A 267 -26.17 0.14 17.62
C SER A 267 -25.65 -1.14 16.95
N GLY A 268 -25.87 -2.30 17.57
CA GLY A 268 -25.49 -3.60 17.03
C GLY A 268 -26.24 -3.94 15.74
N ALA A 269 -27.56 -3.83 15.74
CA ALA A 269 -28.39 -4.08 14.57
C ALA A 269 -28.11 -3.09 13.44
N LYS A 270 -27.97 -1.79 13.73
CA LYS A 270 -27.60 -0.77 12.73
C LYS A 270 -26.26 -1.05 12.11
N SER A 271 -25.23 -1.32 12.91
CA SER A 271 -23.90 -1.62 12.44
C SER A 271 -23.86 -2.89 11.58
N ALA A 272 -24.55 -3.94 11.99
CA ALA A 272 -24.65 -5.18 11.24
C ALA A 272 -25.33 -4.96 9.88
N ALA A 273 -26.50 -4.28 9.85
CA ALA A 273 -27.23 -4.00 8.61
C ALA A 273 -26.38 -3.19 7.62
N LEU A 274 -25.74 -2.12 8.06
CA LEU A 274 -24.87 -1.29 7.22
C LEU A 274 -23.62 -2.06 6.75
N SER A 275 -23.02 -2.89 7.60
CA SER A 275 -21.84 -3.68 7.24
C SER A 275 -22.17 -4.74 6.17
N ILE A 276 -23.30 -5.44 6.32
CA ILE A 276 -23.75 -6.45 5.35
C ILE A 276 -24.10 -5.77 4.02
N PHE A 277 -24.83 -4.66 4.05
CA PHE A 277 -25.15 -3.85 2.88
C PHE A 277 -23.91 -3.47 2.09
N GLU A 278 -22.94 -2.84 2.76
CA GLU A 278 -21.72 -2.38 2.10
C GLU A 278 -20.86 -3.53 1.57
N GLY A 279 -20.74 -4.61 2.34
CA GLY A 279 -19.99 -5.77 1.91
C GLY A 279 -20.62 -6.47 0.70
N THR A 280 -21.96 -6.48 0.60
CA THR A 280 -22.67 -7.04 -0.55
C THR A 280 -22.57 -6.15 -1.77
N LYS A 281 -22.72 -4.83 -1.59
CA LYS A 281 -22.54 -3.83 -2.64
C LYS A 281 -21.16 -3.91 -3.28
N GLN A 282 -20.11 -3.97 -2.47
CA GLN A 282 -18.73 -4.09 -2.96
C GLN A 282 -18.51 -5.38 -3.77
N ARG A 283 -19.00 -6.52 -3.27
CA ARG A 283 -18.87 -7.79 -3.99
C ARG A 283 -19.63 -7.76 -5.31
N PHE A 284 -20.81 -7.16 -5.32
CA PHE A 284 -21.61 -7.02 -6.53
C PHE A 284 -20.87 -6.23 -7.61
N PHE A 285 -20.41 -5.01 -7.33
CA PHE A 285 -19.72 -4.19 -8.33
C PHE A 285 -18.37 -4.79 -8.77
N ALA A 286 -17.67 -5.48 -7.88
CA ALA A 286 -16.46 -6.21 -8.26
C ALA A 286 -16.77 -7.32 -9.27
N GLN A 287 -17.86 -8.08 -9.06
CA GLN A 287 -18.29 -9.14 -9.99
C GLN A 287 -18.86 -8.58 -11.30
N LEU A 288 -19.58 -7.47 -11.23
CA LEU A 288 -20.08 -6.76 -12.40
C LEU A 288 -18.94 -6.33 -13.32
N LEU A 289 -17.93 -5.64 -12.80
CA LEU A 289 -16.75 -5.24 -13.57
C LEU A 289 -15.98 -6.45 -14.09
N LEU A 290 -15.88 -7.51 -13.30
CA LEU A 290 -15.24 -8.76 -13.70
C LEU A 290 -15.87 -9.34 -14.96
N SER A 291 -17.19 -9.41 -14.97
CA SER A 291 -17.98 -9.91 -16.11
C SER A 291 -17.87 -8.99 -17.34
N MET A 292 -17.81 -7.68 -17.13
CA MET A 292 -17.67 -6.70 -18.21
C MET A 292 -16.36 -6.79 -18.98
N LYS A 293 -15.32 -7.40 -18.42
CA LYS A 293 -14.02 -7.62 -19.09
C LYS A 293 -14.02 -8.78 -20.09
N LEU A 294 -15.01 -9.66 -20.04
CA LEU A 294 -15.06 -10.87 -20.86
C LEU A 294 -14.94 -10.61 -22.38
N PRO A 295 -15.55 -9.56 -22.97
CA PRO A 295 -15.43 -9.30 -24.40
C PRO A 295 -13.99 -9.05 -24.88
N SER A 296 -13.09 -8.56 -24.04
CA SER A 296 -11.66 -8.43 -24.35
C SER A 296 -10.85 -9.66 -23.93
N LEU A 297 -11.24 -10.30 -22.82
CA LEU A 297 -10.54 -11.48 -22.30
C LEU A 297 -10.66 -12.70 -23.20
N LEU A 298 -11.89 -13.04 -23.64
CA LEU A 298 -12.14 -14.27 -24.40
C LEU A 298 -11.37 -14.31 -25.74
N PRO A 299 -11.36 -13.24 -26.56
CA PRO A 299 -10.53 -13.20 -27.77
C PRO A 299 -9.03 -13.22 -27.48
N ALA A 300 -8.58 -12.61 -26.37
CA ALA A 300 -7.19 -12.66 -25.96
C ALA A 300 -6.74 -14.08 -25.58
N ILE A 301 -7.62 -14.87 -24.98
CA ILE A 301 -7.41 -16.31 -24.73
C ILE A 301 -7.32 -17.08 -26.04
N ASP A 302 -8.25 -16.84 -26.99
CA ASP A 302 -8.23 -17.47 -28.32
C ASP A 302 -6.90 -17.19 -29.03
N THR A 303 -6.44 -15.94 -29.02
CA THR A 303 -5.16 -15.53 -29.62
C THR A 303 -3.98 -16.26 -28.99
N ALA A 304 -3.90 -16.30 -27.67
CA ALA A 304 -2.82 -16.99 -26.95
C ALA A 304 -2.78 -18.51 -27.29
N ILE A 305 -3.95 -19.14 -27.40
CA ILE A 305 -4.06 -20.56 -27.80
C ILE A 305 -3.60 -20.74 -29.26
N ALA A 306 -4.01 -19.86 -30.16
CA ALA A 306 -3.60 -19.92 -31.58
C ALA A 306 -2.09 -19.77 -31.76
N GLU A 307 -1.45 -18.95 -30.91
CA GLU A 307 0.01 -18.78 -30.87
C GLU A 307 0.75 -19.96 -30.21
N GLY A 308 0.06 -21.02 -29.84
CA GLY A 308 0.66 -22.19 -29.22
C GLY A 308 0.97 -22.04 -27.74
N GLN A 309 0.48 -21.00 -27.08
CA GLN A 309 0.72 -20.72 -25.66
C GLN A 309 -0.28 -21.50 -24.77
N ALA A 310 0.03 -21.62 -23.49
CA ALA A 310 -0.86 -22.20 -22.47
C ALA A 310 -1.37 -21.09 -21.54
N VAL A 311 -2.68 -21.01 -21.41
CA VAL A 311 -3.36 -19.91 -20.71
C VAL A 311 -3.59 -20.27 -19.26
N VAL A 312 -3.32 -19.31 -18.35
CA VAL A 312 -3.68 -19.39 -16.93
C VAL A 312 -4.50 -18.17 -16.58
N VAL A 313 -5.67 -18.37 -15.97
CA VAL A 313 -6.55 -17.29 -15.53
C VAL A 313 -6.67 -17.34 -14.01
N GLN A 314 -6.32 -16.24 -13.36
CA GLN A 314 -6.44 -16.10 -11.91
C GLN A 314 -7.69 -15.30 -11.56
N LEU A 315 -8.50 -15.85 -10.66
CA LEU A 315 -9.68 -15.20 -10.08
C LEU A 315 -9.79 -15.50 -8.59
N VAL A 316 -10.67 -14.79 -7.90
CA VAL A 316 -10.92 -14.96 -6.45
C VAL A 316 -12.28 -15.59 -6.23
N SER A 317 -13.30 -15.09 -6.91
CA SER A 317 -14.69 -15.49 -6.72
C SER A 317 -15.10 -16.58 -7.72
N THR A 318 -15.77 -17.62 -7.23
CA THR A 318 -16.25 -18.77 -8.02
C THR A 318 -17.76 -18.90 -8.07
N ALA A 319 -18.49 -17.98 -7.44
CA ALA A 319 -19.95 -18.00 -7.29
C ALA A 319 -20.55 -19.29 -6.64
N GLU A 320 -19.72 -20.15 -6.02
CA GLU A 320 -20.18 -21.42 -5.42
C GLU A 320 -21.25 -21.20 -4.34
N ALA A 321 -21.00 -20.27 -3.41
CA ALA A 321 -21.96 -19.99 -2.34
C ALA A 321 -23.33 -19.50 -2.85
N MET A 322 -23.35 -18.88 -4.03
CA MET A 322 -24.58 -18.47 -4.68
C MET A 322 -25.29 -19.67 -5.32
N LEU A 323 -24.54 -20.52 -6.01
CA LEU A 323 -25.07 -21.76 -6.58
C LEU A 323 -25.67 -22.67 -5.48
N ASP A 324 -24.96 -22.86 -4.38
CA ASP A 324 -25.43 -23.71 -3.28
C ASP A 324 -26.73 -23.18 -2.65
N ARG A 325 -26.84 -21.85 -2.50
CA ARG A 325 -28.05 -21.21 -1.98
C ARG A 325 -29.24 -21.38 -2.94
N ARG A 326 -29.05 -21.13 -4.24
CA ARG A 326 -30.08 -21.31 -5.25
C ARG A 326 -30.55 -22.77 -5.32
N LEU A 327 -29.65 -23.72 -5.25
CA LEU A 327 -29.96 -25.13 -5.18
C LEU A 327 -30.76 -25.52 -3.92
N ALA A 328 -30.48 -24.85 -2.78
CA ALA A 328 -31.24 -25.10 -1.54
C ALA A 328 -32.68 -24.57 -1.61
N ASP A 329 -32.89 -23.48 -2.35
CA ASP A 329 -34.20 -22.83 -2.50
C ASP A 329 -35.10 -23.51 -3.55
N LEU A 330 -34.57 -24.42 -4.43
CA LEU A 330 -35.32 -25.11 -5.46
C LEU A 330 -36.09 -26.31 -4.91
N SER A 331 -37.33 -26.46 -5.35
CA SER A 331 -38.14 -27.70 -5.19
C SER A 331 -37.55 -28.87 -5.98
N ASN A 332 -37.98 -30.08 -5.68
CA ASN A 332 -37.54 -31.28 -6.40
C ASN A 332 -37.89 -31.27 -7.88
N GLU A 333 -39.02 -30.67 -8.26
CA GLU A 333 -39.46 -30.54 -9.65
C GLU A 333 -38.60 -29.53 -10.42
N GLU A 334 -38.28 -28.41 -9.82
CA GLU A 334 -37.40 -27.38 -10.41
C GLU A 334 -35.95 -27.85 -10.57
N ARG A 335 -35.52 -28.84 -9.78
CA ARG A 335 -34.19 -29.47 -9.94
C ARG A 335 -34.08 -30.39 -11.17
N GLU A 336 -35.20 -30.85 -11.71
CA GLU A 336 -35.24 -31.67 -12.94
C GLU A 336 -35.12 -30.81 -14.20
N THR A 337 -35.56 -29.56 -14.13
CA THR A 337 -35.49 -28.59 -15.23
C THR A 337 -34.69 -27.36 -14.77
N LEU A 338 -33.38 -27.53 -14.60
CA LEU A 338 -32.52 -26.48 -14.10
C LEU A 338 -32.49 -25.26 -15.06
N GLU A 339 -32.98 -24.14 -14.56
CA GLU A 339 -32.80 -22.80 -15.15
C GLU A 339 -32.30 -21.85 -14.05
N ILE A 340 -31.00 -22.00 -13.69
CA ILE A 340 -30.40 -21.22 -12.64
C ILE A 340 -29.64 -20.04 -13.25
N ASP A 341 -30.06 -18.84 -12.88
CA ASP A 341 -29.28 -17.61 -13.14
C ASP A 341 -28.23 -17.44 -12.05
N LEU A 342 -26.95 -17.42 -12.42
CA LEU A 342 -25.80 -17.15 -11.53
C LEU A 342 -25.26 -15.75 -11.75
N SER A 343 -26.05 -14.83 -12.27
CA SER A 343 -25.61 -13.45 -12.48
C SER A 343 -25.29 -12.74 -11.16
N PRO A 344 -24.42 -11.72 -11.16
CA PRO A 344 -24.17 -10.87 -9.99
C PRO A 344 -25.45 -10.30 -9.36
N ARG A 345 -26.53 -10.13 -10.12
CA ARG A 345 -27.86 -9.71 -9.65
C ARG A 345 -28.34 -10.51 -8.45
N GLU A 346 -28.06 -11.81 -8.43
CA GLU A 346 -28.49 -12.70 -7.35
C GLU A 346 -27.87 -12.34 -5.98
N TYR A 347 -26.71 -11.69 -5.94
CA TYR A 347 -26.15 -11.17 -4.68
C TYR A 347 -27.06 -10.09 -4.06
N VAL A 348 -27.65 -9.26 -4.91
CA VAL A 348 -28.53 -8.16 -4.46
C VAL A 348 -29.87 -8.73 -3.99
N ILE A 349 -30.45 -9.66 -4.76
CA ILE A 349 -31.71 -10.33 -4.42
C ILE A 349 -31.57 -11.10 -3.09
N ASP A 350 -30.49 -11.87 -2.93
CA ASP A 350 -30.21 -12.61 -1.68
C ASP A 350 -30.04 -11.69 -0.47
N TYR A 351 -29.37 -10.55 -0.67
CA TYR A 351 -29.25 -9.53 0.37
C TYR A 351 -30.64 -8.99 0.79
N LEU A 352 -31.46 -8.62 -0.16
CA LEU A 352 -32.81 -8.11 0.12
C LEU A 352 -33.68 -9.16 0.80
N ALA A 353 -33.65 -10.41 0.32
CA ALA A 353 -34.45 -11.48 0.86
C ALA A 353 -34.06 -11.87 2.30
N LYS A 354 -32.75 -11.91 2.62
CA LYS A 354 -32.25 -12.52 3.87
C LYS A 354 -31.69 -11.53 4.88
N SER A 355 -31.20 -10.37 4.42
CA SER A 355 -30.40 -9.46 5.26
C SER A 355 -30.97 -8.04 5.36
N PHE A 356 -31.95 -7.69 4.55
CA PHE A 356 -32.63 -6.40 4.64
C PHE A 356 -33.42 -6.32 5.96
N PRO A 357 -33.32 -5.22 6.73
CA PRO A 357 -33.95 -5.10 8.04
C PRO A 357 -35.46 -4.97 7.92
N VAL A 358 -36.16 -6.07 8.22
CA VAL A 358 -37.62 -6.14 8.22
C VAL A 358 -38.21 -6.50 9.59
N ARG A 359 -37.37 -6.91 10.56
CA ARG A 359 -37.79 -7.30 11.90
C ARG A 359 -38.10 -6.08 12.74
N LEU A 360 -39.28 -6.00 13.31
CA LEU A 360 -39.67 -4.92 14.22
C LEU A 360 -38.98 -5.06 15.56
N MET A 361 -38.57 -3.93 16.14
CA MET A 361 -37.95 -3.85 17.46
C MET A 361 -38.92 -3.25 18.48
N ALA A 362 -38.90 -3.77 19.71
CA ALA A 362 -39.55 -3.17 20.87
C ALA A 362 -38.65 -2.12 21.49
N VAL A 363 -39.15 -0.92 21.66
CA VAL A 363 -38.40 0.18 22.29
C VAL A 363 -38.61 0.16 23.80
N PHE A 364 -37.54 0.27 24.57
CA PHE A 364 -37.55 0.37 26.05
C PHE A 364 -36.52 1.38 26.53
N THR A 365 -36.58 1.78 27.77
CA THR A 365 -35.60 2.65 28.42
C THR A 365 -34.66 1.81 29.25
N ASP A 366 -33.36 1.96 29.07
CA ASP A 366 -32.34 1.25 29.84
C ASP A 366 -32.22 1.83 31.28
N GLU A 367 -31.42 1.18 32.15
CA GLU A 367 -31.19 1.58 33.52
C GLU A 367 -30.57 2.99 33.68
N ASN A 368 -29.98 3.50 32.61
CA ASN A 368 -29.36 4.83 32.55
C ASN A 368 -30.31 5.90 31.95
N GLY A 369 -31.59 5.55 31.67
CA GLY A 369 -32.56 6.45 31.11
C GLY A 369 -32.43 6.65 29.58
N ASN A 370 -31.59 5.86 28.89
CA ASN A 370 -31.42 5.97 27.44
C ASN A 370 -32.43 5.07 26.71
N PRO A 371 -33.03 5.55 25.59
CA PRO A 371 -33.90 4.72 24.77
C PRO A 371 -33.08 3.66 24.00
N ARG A 372 -33.51 2.42 24.07
CA ARG A 372 -32.93 1.24 23.44
C ARG A 372 -33.99 0.45 22.70
N SER A 373 -33.58 -0.43 21.81
CA SER A 373 -34.51 -1.36 21.18
C SER A 373 -33.95 -2.78 21.08
N GLU A 374 -34.85 -3.76 21.15
CA GLU A 374 -34.53 -5.19 21.05
C GLU A 374 -35.51 -5.90 20.10
N PRO A 375 -35.13 -7.07 19.53
CA PRO A 375 -35.98 -7.79 18.61
C PRO A 375 -37.31 -8.20 19.20
N MET A 376 -38.43 -7.86 18.54
CA MET A 376 -39.77 -8.20 18.97
C MET A 376 -40.20 -9.58 18.46
N SER A 377 -40.81 -10.39 19.31
CA SER A 377 -41.40 -11.67 18.97
C SER A 377 -42.87 -11.70 19.38
N ASP A 378 -43.69 -12.47 18.68
CA ASP A 378 -45.09 -12.73 19.02
C ASP A 378 -45.22 -13.73 20.19
N GLU A 379 -46.49 -14.06 20.55
CA GLU A 379 -46.81 -15.01 21.62
C GLU A 379 -46.30 -16.44 21.36
N GLN A 380 -45.99 -16.76 20.12
CA GLN A 380 -45.47 -18.07 19.67
C GLN A 380 -43.94 -18.07 19.50
N GLY A 381 -43.27 -16.93 19.79
CA GLY A 381 -41.82 -16.76 19.65
C GLY A 381 -41.36 -16.47 18.21
N ALA A 382 -42.28 -16.26 17.25
CA ALA A 382 -41.95 -15.90 15.89
C ALA A 382 -41.60 -14.40 15.80
N PRO A 383 -40.64 -13.97 14.91
CA PRO A 383 -40.28 -12.58 14.78
C PRO A 383 -41.42 -11.74 14.20
N VAL A 384 -41.73 -10.63 14.86
CA VAL A 384 -42.71 -9.66 14.35
C VAL A 384 -42.06 -8.83 13.24
N LEU A 385 -42.70 -8.74 12.07
CA LEU A 385 -42.16 -8.08 10.88
C LEU A 385 -42.85 -6.74 10.64
N CYS A 386 -42.09 -5.76 10.18
CA CYS A 386 -42.55 -4.44 9.80
C CYS A 386 -43.13 -4.49 8.38
N ARG A 387 -44.46 -4.23 8.23
CA ARG A 387 -45.15 -4.32 6.93
C ARG A 387 -44.63 -3.35 5.89
N SER A 388 -44.23 -2.12 6.28
CA SER A 388 -43.71 -1.12 5.34
C SER A 388 -42.33 -1.53 4.82
N ALA A 389 -41.45 -2.03 5.70
CA ALA A 389 -40.12 -2.51 5.31
C ALA A 389 -40.19 -3.75 4.40
N LEU A 390 -41.15 -4.67 4.66
CA LEU A 390 -41.43 -5.80 3.80
C LEU A 390 -41.89 -5.36 2.40
N ALA A 391 -42.85 -4.45 2.32
CA ALA A 391 -43.37 -3.97 1.04
C ALA A 391 -42.29 -3.21 0.24
N ALA A 392 -41.41 -2.47 0.90
CA ALA A 392 -40.26 -1.82 0.26
C ALA A 392 -39.26 -2.84 -0.28
N ARG A 393 -38.92 -3.86 0.50
CA ARG A 393 -38.05 -4.96 0.10
C ARG A 393 -38.60 -5.69 -1.15
N ASP A 394 -39.87 -6.06 -1.14
CA ASP A 394 -40.48 -6.84 -2.21
C ASP A 394 -40.55 -6.05 -3.52
N ARG A 395 -40.85 -4.74 -3.46
CA ARG A 395 -40.79 -3.86 -4.64
C ARG A 395 -39.37 -3.75 -5.21
N MET A 396 -38.34 -3.65 -4.36
CA MET A 396 -36.95 -3.61 -4.81
C MET A 396 -36.56 -4.93 -5.50
N ILE A 397 -36.99 -6.07 -5.00
CA ILE A 397 -36.72 -7.38 -5.63
C ILE A 397 -37.38 -7.42 -7.03
N GLU A 398 -38.63 -6.98 -7.17
CA GLU A 398 -39.32 -6.93 -8.47
C GLU A 398 -38.56 -6.02 -9.47
N GLN A 399 -38.11 -4.85 -9.04
CA GLN A 399 -37.35 -3.93 -9.89
C GLN A 399 -36.01 -4.54 -10.34
N LEU A 400 -35.30 -5.22 -9.45
CA LEU A 400 -34.04 -5.87 -9.77
C LEU A 400 -34.22 -7.05 -10.75
N CYS A 401 -35.32 -7.80 -10.65
CA CYS A 401 -35.61 -8.88 -11.58
C CYS A 401 -35.76 -8.38 -13.03
N ALA A 402 -36.13 -7.12 -13.23
CA ALA A 402 -36.22 -6.50 -14.54
C ALA A 402 -34.87 -6.11 -15.17
N LEU A 403 -33.80 -6.04 -14.39
CA LEU A 403 -32.48 -5.73 -14.91
C LEU A 403 -31.85 -6.92 -15.65
N PRO A 404 -31.04 -6.69 -16.71
CA PRO A 404 -30.47 -7.76 -17.51
C PRO A 404 -29.52 -8.65 -16.67
N PRO A 405 -29.58 -9.98 -16.85
CA PRO A 405 -28.63 -10.88 -16.22
C PRO A 405 -27.24 -10.73 -16.86
N ILE A 406 -26.19 -10.95 -16.08
CA ILE A 406 -24.79 -10.85 -16.53
C ILE A 406 -24.10 -12.15 -16.15
N ALA A 407 -23.47 -12.83 -17.12
CA ALA A 407 -22.77 -14.09 -16.87
C ALA A 407 -21.58 -13.93 -15.91
N THR A 408 -21.36 -14.92 -15.05
CA THR A 408 -20.14 -14.96 -14.22
C THR A 408 -18.93 -15.31 -15.08
N ALA A 409 -17.77 -14.73 -14.76
CA ALA A 409 -16.58 -14.88 -15.59
C ALA A 409 -16.12 -16.33 -15.71
N LEU A 410 -16.15 -17.11 -14.63
CA LEU A 410 -15.72 -18.51 -14.65
C LEU A 410 -16.63 -19.37 -15.53
N ASP A 411 -17.95 -19.22 -15.38
CA ASP A 411 -18.90 -20.02 -16.15
C ASP A 411 -18.89 -19.62 -17.63
N ALA A 412 -18.73 -18.34 -17.95
CA ALA A 412 -18.57 -17.87 -19.34
C ALA A 412 -17.30 -18.43 -20.02
N ILE A 413 -16.18 -18.53 -19.31
CA ILE A 413 -14.96 -19.17 -19.84
C ILE A 413 -15.22 -20.65 -20.08
N ILE A 414 -15.85 -21.36 -19.16
CA ILE A 414 -16.16 -22.80 -19.33
C ILE A 414 -17.17 -23.02 -20.46
N GLU A 415 -18.18 -22.19 -20.59
CA GLU A 415 -19.17 -22.25 -21.66
C GLU A 415 -18.52 -22.02 -23.04
N ARG A 416 -17.64 -21.00 -23.15
CA ARG A 416 -16.96 -20.63 -24.40
C ARG A 416 -16.00 -21.71 -24.89
N PHE A 417 -15.18 -22.27 -24.02
CA PHE A 417 -14.07 -23.17 -24.37
C PHE A 417 -14.36 -24.65 -24.09
N GLY A 418 -15.38 -24.95 -23.31
CA GLY A 418 -15.77 -26.31 -22.93
C GLY A 418 -14.91 -26.90 -21.81
N VAL A 419 -15.51 -27.82 -21.07
CA VAL A 419 -14.85 -28.52 -19.96
C VAL A 419 -13.66 -29.37 -20.41
N GLU A 420 -13.57 -29.72 -21.68
CA GLU A 420 -12.46 -30.49 -22.25
C GLU A 420 -11.20 -29.65 -22.47
N GLN A 421 -11.33 -28.34 -22.63
CA GLN A 421 -10.20 -27.41 -22.82
C GLN A 421 -9.84 -26.68 -21.54
N VAL A 422 -10.78 -26.53 -20.59
CA VAL A 422 -10.60 -25.77 -19.37
C VAL A 422 -10.35 -26.68 -18.19
N ALA A 423 -9.18 -26.54 -17.57
CA ALA A 423 -8.83 -27.12 -16.28
C ALA A 423 -9.29 -26.19 -15.17
N GLU A 424 -10.29 -26.58 -14.42
CA GLU A 424 -10.78 -25.79 -13.29
C GLU A 424 -10.13 -26.24 -11.98
N VAL A 425 -9.39 -25.34 -11.32
CA VAL A 425 -8.70 -25.58 -10.05
C VAL A 425 -9.19 -24.58 -9.00
N THR A 426 -10.42 -24.80 -8.57
CA THR A 426 -11.13 -23.91 -7.63
C THR A 426 -11.59 -24.68 -6.39
N GLY A 427 -12.18 -23.98 -5.41
CA GLY A 427 -12.77 -24.60 -4.22
C GLY A 427 -14.14 -25.21 -4.48
N ARG A 428 -14.80 -24.91 -5.60
CA ARG A 428 -16.19 -25.29 -5.80
C ARG A 428 -16.36 -26.82 -6.02
N THR A 429 -17.37 -27.34 -5.38
CA THR A 429 -17.73 -28.77 -5.40
C THR A 429 -18.79 -29.11 -6.45
N ARG A 430 -19.48 -28.11 -6.96
CA ARG A 430 -20.52 -28.23 -7.98
C ARG A 430 -20.36 -27.11 -9.02
N ARG A 431 -20.79 -27.40 -10.26
CA ARG A 431 -20.84 -26.40 -11.32
C ARG A 431 -22.05 -26.69 -12.24
N LEU A 432 -22.54 -25.64 -12.87
CA LEU A 432 -23.49 -25.73 -13.97
C LEU A 432 -22.72 -25.87 -15.29
N ILE A 433 -23.15 -26.79 -16.12
CA ILE A 433 -22.67 -26.93 -17.48
C ILE A 433 -23.85 -26.90 -18.43
N VAL A 434 -23.73 -26.23 -19.56
CA VAL A 434 -24.75 -26.26 -20.63
C VAL A 434 -24.45 -27.45 -21.51
N GLY A 435 -25.42 -28.39 -21.60
CA GLY A 435 -25.31 -29.56 -22.45
C GLY A 435 -25.40 -29.16 -23.94
N ARG A 436 -25.09 -30.09 -24.84
CA ARG A 436 -25.29 -29.92 -26.28
C ARG A 436 -26.73 -29.67 -26.67
N ASP A 437 -27.66 -30.04 -25.79
CA ASP A 437 -29.10 -29.83 -25.86
C ASP A 437 -29.56 -28.45 -25.38
N GLY A 438 -28.63 -27.58 -25.01
CA GLY A 438 -28.90 -26.24 -24.47
C GLY A 438 -29.42 -26.26 -23.03
N ARG A 439 -29.59 -27.41 -22.39
CA ARG A 439 -30.06 -27.52 -21.02
C ARG A 439 -28.94 -27.44 -20.02
N GLN A 440 -29.19 -26.76 -18.91
CA GLN A 440 -28.29 -26.73 -17.77
C GLN A 440 -28.28 -28.07 -17.05
N LYS A 441 -27.10 -28.55 -16.70
CA LYS A 441 -26.87 -29.75 -15.91
C LYS A 441 -25.97 -29.46 -14.75
N LEU A 442 -26.33 -29.91 -13.56
CA LEU A 442 -25.50 -29.82 -12.36
C LEU A 442 -24.46 -30.95 -12.38
N GLN A 443 -23.21 -30.58 -12.40
CA GLN A 443 -22.07 -31.49 -12.32
C GLN A 443 -21.40 -31.38 -10.96
N SER A 444 -21.32 -32.50 -10.23
CA SER A 444 -20.52 -32.59 -9.01
C SER A 444 -19.05 -32.74 -9.34
N ARG A 445 -18.21 -32.10 -8.54
CA ARG A 445 -16.74 -32.18 -8.64
C ARG A 445 -16.18 -32.84 -7.40
N SER A 446 -15.39 -33.89 -7.61
CA SER A 446 -14.70 -34.58 -6.52
C SER A 446 -13.66 -33.66 -5.87
N PRO A 447 -13.37 -33.76 -4.55
CA PRO A 447 -12.24 -33.09 -3.91
C PRO A 447 -10.87 -33.34 -4.59
N ARG A 448 -10.74 -34.50 -5.27
CA ARG A 448 -9.54 -34.86 -6.05
C ARG A 448 -9.52 -34.27 -7.46
N ALA A 449 -10.60 -33.69 -7.94
CA ALA A 449 -10.69 -33.14 -9.30
C ALA A 449 -9.59 -32.09 -9.56
N ASN A 450 -9.25 -31.26 -8.57
CA ASN A 450 -8.20 -30.26 -8.73
C ASN A 450 -6.82 -30.87 -9.04
N VAL A 451 -6.54 -32.10 -8.58
CA VAL A 451 -5.29 -32.80 -8.91
C VAL A 451 -5.29 -33.23 -10.37
N SER A 452 -6.35 -33.90 -10.81
CA SER A 452 -6.49 -34.39 -12.19
C SER A 452 -6.56 -33.25 -13.21
N GLU A 453 -7.23 -32.15 -12.88
CA GLU A 453 -7.31 -30.94 -13.71
C GLU A 453 -5.92 -30.27 -13.85
N THR A 454 -5.19 -30.13 -12.75
CA THR A 454 -3.82 -29.63 -12.79
C THR A 454 -2.93 -30.51 -13.66
N GLN A 455 -3.01 -31.83 -13.50
CA GLN A 455 -2.23 -32.76 -14.29
C GLN A 455 -2.57 -32.70 -15.78
N ALA A 456 -3.86 -32.64 -16.12
CA ALA A 456 -4.31 -32.49 -17.51
C ALA A 456 -3.74 -31.20 -18.18
N PHE A 457 -3.65 -30.10 -17.45
CA PHE A 457 -3.02 -28.89 -17.92
C PHE A 457 -1.50 -29.05 -18.07
N MET A 458 -0.83 -29.64 -17.08
CA MET A 458 0.61 -29.85 -17.11
C MET A 458 1.05 -30.87 -18.17
N ASP A 459 0.15 -31.78 -18.59
CA ASP A 459 0.38 -32.74 -19.66
C ASP A 459 -0.01 -32.16 -21.06
N GLY A 460 -0.67 -31.01 -21.11
CA GLY A 460 -1.11 -30.35 -22.34
C GLY A 460 -2.43 -30.89 -22.91
N ALA A 461 -3.11 -31.78 -22.19
CA ALA A 461 -4.44 -32.25 -22.57
C ALA A 461 -5.49 -31.13 -22.50
N LYS A 462 -5.30 -30.19 -21.56
CA LYS A 462 -6.08 -28.96 -21.43
C LYS A 462 -5.14 -27.76 -21.58
N ARG A 463 -5.58 -26.75 -22.33
CA ARG A 463 -4.72 -25.59 -22.65
C ARG A 463 -5.04 -24.33 -21.83
N ILE A 464 -6.19 -24.30 -21.18
CA ILE A 464 -6.64 -23.22 -20.30
C ILE A 464 -6.73 -23.78 -18.89
N LEU A 465 -6.14 -23.08 -17.92
CA LEU A 465 -6.31 -23.36 -16.50
C LEU A 465 -6.89 -22.14 -15.81
N VAL A 466 -8.00 -22.31 -15.13
CA VAL A 466 -8.63 -21.28 -14.28
C VAL A 466 -8.48 -21.71 -12.84
N PHE A 467 -7.90 -20.83 -12.00
CA PHE A 467 -7.72 -21.16 -10.59
C PHE A 467 -8.17 -20.03 -9.66
N SER A 468 -8.57 -20.40 -8.45
CA SER A 468 -8.78 -19.51 -7.33
C SER A 468 -7.85 -19.86 -6.18
N ASP A 469 -7.69 -18.92 -5.21
CA ASP A 469 -6.83 -19.16 -4.03
C ASP A 469 -7.19 -20.42 -3.27
N ALA A 470 -8.49 -20.72 -3.12
CA ALA A 470 -8.98 -21.89 -2.41
C ALA A 470 -8.56 -23.22 -3.06
N GLY A 471 -8.60 -23.30 -4.40
CA GLY A 471 -8.24 -24.51 -5.15
C GLY A 471 -6.77 -24.61 -5.50
N GLY A 472 -6.08 -23.48 -5.58
CA GLY A 472 -4.72 -23.37 -6.08
C GLY A 472 -3.61 -23.50 -5.02
N THR A 473 -3.92 -23.59 -3.72
CA THR A 473 -2.91 -23.63 -2.65
C THR A 473 -1.96 -24.84 -2.82
N GLY A 474 -0.65 -24.60 -2.74
CA GLY A 474 0.38 -25.64 -2.84
C GLY A 474 0.71 -26.09 -4.27
N ARG A 475 0.04 -25.60 -5.32
CA ARG A 475 0.20 -26.04 -6.70
C ARG A 475 1.04 -25.09 -7.54
N SER A 476 1.60 -25.60 -8.64
CA SER A 476 2.41 -24.85 -9.61
C SER A 476 1.91 -25.12 -11.01
N TYR A 477 1.92 -24.08 -11.85
CA TYR A 477 1.41 -24.13 -13.23
C TYR A 477 2.43 -23.61 -14.24
N HIS A 478 3.69 -23.39 -13.81
CA HIS A 478 4.76 -22.90 -14.66
C HIS A 478 5.14 -23.90 -15.79
N ALA A 479 5.86 -23.43 -16.78
CA ALA A 479 6.38 -24.28 -17.85
C ALA A 479 7.60 -25.11 -17.36
N ASP A 480 7.35 -26.08 -16.47
CA ASP A 480 8.40 -26.90 -15.85
C ASP A 480 9.11 -27.73 -16.92
N LEU A 481 10.46 -27.79 -16.84
CA LEU A 481 11.29 -28.56 -17.77
C LEU A 481 10.96 -30.06 -17.74
N THR A 482 10.42 -30.58 -16.64
CA THR A 482 10.01 -31.97 -16.50
C THR A 482 8.57 -32.25 -16.94
N ALA A 483 7.75 -31.20 -17.16
CA ALA A 483 6.39 -31.35 -17.61
C ALA A 483 6.33 -31.57 -19.14
N ARG A 484 5.27 -32.27 -19.61
CA ARG A 484 5.03 -32.44 -21.05
C ARG A 484 4.67 -31.12 -21.73
N ASN A 485 3.87 -30.29 -21.03
CA ASN A 485 3.47 -28.99 -21.53
C ASN A 485 4.50 -27.92 -21.13
N GLN A 486 5.42 -27.64 -22.03
CA GLN A 486 6.43 -26.59 -21.89
C GLN A 486 6.06 -25.29 -22.65
N ALA A 487 4.84 -25.20 -23.18
CA ALA A 487 4.35 -23.98 -23.83
C ALA A 487 4.46 -22.78 -22.88
N ARG A 488 4.81 -21.61 -23.44
CA ARG A 488 4.86 -20.36 -22.66
C ARG A 488 3.54 -20.11 -21.95
N ARG A 489 3.57 -19.70 -20.70
CA ARG A 489 2.36 -19.37 -19.94
C ARG A 489 1.98 -17.92 -20.18
N VAL A 490 0.73 -17.70 -20.59
CA VAL A 490 0.08 -16.39 -20.55
C VAL A 490 -0.85 -16.38 -19.35
N HIS A 491 -0.52 -15.56 -18.37
CA HIS A 491 -1.25 -15.50 -17.10
C HIS A 491 -2.09 -14.24 -17.04
N PHE A 492 -3.39 -14.37 -17.21
CA PHE A 492 -4.36 -13.30 -17.04
C PHE A 492 -4.72 -13.16 -15.55
N LEU A 493 -4.35 -12.03 -14.95
CA LEU A 493 -4.83 -11.64 -13.63
C LEU A 493 -6.17 -10.93 -13.81
N LEU A 494 -7.24 -11.72 -13.82
CA LEU A 494 -8.58 -11.23 -14.10
C LEU A 494 -9.22 -10.56 -12.90
N GLU A 495 -9.09 -11.17 -11.72
CA GLU A 495 -9.57 -10.64 -10.45
C GLU A 495 -8.39 -10.55 -9.46
N PRO A 496 -7.80 -9.37 -9.26
CA PRO A 496 -6.65 -9.21 -8.36
C PRO A 496 -7.01 -9.40 -6.88
N GLY A 497 -8.30 -9.33 -6.51
CA GLY A 497 -8.76 -9.43 -5.14
C GLY A 497 -8.37 -8.22 -4.28
N TRP A 498 -8.77 -8.25 -3.01
CA TRP A 498 -8.49 -7.19 -2.02
C TRP A 498 -7.09 -7.28 -1.42
N ARG A 499 -6.41 -8.41 -1.62
CA ARG A 499 -5.11 -8.72 -1.03
C ARG A 499 -4.08 -8.87 -2.13
N ALA A 500 -3.23 -7.87 -2.28
CA ALA A 500 -2.15 -7.92 -3.26
C ALA A 500 -1.20 -9.12 -3.04
N ASP A 501 -1.04 -9.57 -1.79
CA ASP A 501 -0.26 -10.77 -1.49
C ASP A 501 -0.80 -12.02 -2.19
N ALA A 502 -2.14 -12.18 -2.23
CA ALA A 502 -2.78 -13.29 -2.93
C ALA A 502 -2.57 -13.21 -4.45
N ALA A 503 -2.68 -12.00 -5.02
CA ALA A 503 -2.39 -11.77 -6.44
C ALA A 503 -0.95 -12.17 -6.79
N ILE A 504 0.03 -11.73 -5.99
CA ILE A 504 1.46 -12.02 -6.19
C ILE A 504 1.74 -13.52 -6.01
N GLN A 505 1.15 -14.16 -4.99
CA GLN A 505 1.27 -15.60 -4.80
C GLN A 505 0.71 -16.36 -5.99
N GLY A 506 -0.38 -15.88 -6.58
CA GLY A 506 -0.94 -16.43 -7.80
C GLY A 506 0.00 -16.29 -9.00
N LEU A 507 0.56 -15.11 -9.25
CA LEU A 507 1.56 -14.88 -10.28
C LEU A 507 2.80 -15.78 -10.10
N GLY A 508 3.23 -16.00 -8.84
CA GLY A 508 4.31 -16.92 -8.51
C GLY A 508 4.02 -18.41 -8.79
N ARG A 509 2.79 -18.78 -9.18
CA ARG A 509 2.47 -20.17 -9.59
C ARG A 509 2.89 -20.46 -11.02
N THR A 510 3.03 -19.44 -11.84
CA THR A 510 3.44 -19.54 -13.25
C THR A 510 4.88 -19.08 -13.47
N ASN A 511 5.52 -18.42 -12.50
CA ASN A 511 6.95 -18.06 -12.53
C ASN A 511 7.69 -18.77 -11.39
N ARG A 512 8.52 -19.76 -11.73
CA ARG A 512 9.27 -20.57 -10.77
C ARG A 512 10.65 -20.94 -11.30
N THR A 513 11.47 -21.50 -10.43
CA THR A 513 12.71 -22.18 -10.84
C THR A 513 12.41 -23.38 -11.74
N ASN A 514 13.39 -23.81 -12.54
CA ASN A 514 13.26 -24.95 -13.45
C ASN A 514 12.19 -24.81 -14.55
N GLN A 515 12.02 -23.59 -15.08
CA GLN A 515 11.05 -23.31 -16.13
C GLN A 515 11.74 -23.24 -17.52
N ALA A 516 11.05 -23.73 -18.53
CA ALA A 516 11.50 -23.70 -19.93
C ALA A 516 11.41 -22.28 -20.53
N SER A 517 10.41 -21.51 -20.10
CA SER A 517 10.19 -20.13 -20.52
C SER A 517 9.57 -19.31 -19.40
N ALA A 518 9.91 -18.01 -19.35
CA ALA A 518 9.28 -17.06 -18.45
C ALA A 518 7.86 -16.72 -18.92
N PRO A 519 6.90 -16.50 -18.00
CA PRO A 519 5.53 -16.20 -18.37
C PRO A 519 5.36 -14.78 -18.92
N LEU A 520 4.25 -14.57 -19.64
CA LEU A 520 3.67 -13.26 -19.90
C LEU A 520 2.55 -13.01 -18.89
N PHE A 521 2.66 -11.97 -18.07
CA PHE A 521 1.60 -11.54 -17.15
C PHE A 521 0.72 -10.48 -17.81
N ARG A 522 -0.59 -10.74 -17.83
CA ARG A 522 -1.60 -9.82 -18.38
C ARG A 522 -2.65 -9.47 -17.31
N PRO A 523 -2.42 -8.41 -16.50
CA PRO A 523 -3.51 -7.83 -15.70
C PRO A 523 -4.64 -7.34 -16.63
N VAL A 524 -5.89 -7.68 -16.28
CA VAL A 524 -7.06 -7.29 -17.05
C VAL A 524 -7.80 -6.19 -16.31
N THR A 525 -7.98 -5.04 -16.95
CA THR A 525 -8.60 -3.84 -16.37
C THR A 525 -9.72 -3.29 -17.22
N THR A 526 -10.50 -2.39 -16.66
CA THR A 526 -11.40 -1.52 -17.41
C THR A 526 -10.89 -0.08 -17.41
N ASP A 527 -11.50 0.78 -18.23
CA ASP A 527 -11.30 2.22 -18.24
C ASP A 527 -12.00 2.95 -17.09
N VAL A 528 -12.66 2.21 -16.18
CA VAL A 528 -13.21 2.75 -14.94
C VAL A 528 -12.07 3.15 -14.01
N ARG A 529 -11.93 4.45 -13.76
CA ARG A 529 -10.81 5.05 -13.03
C ARG A 529 -10.62 4.48 -11.62
N GLY A 530 -11.73 4.18 -10.94
CA GLY A 530 -11.70 3.55 -9.60
C GLY A 530 -11.07 2.16 -9.57
N GLU A 531 -11.01 1.44 -10.70
CA GLU A 531 -10.40 0.11 -10.79
C GLU A 531 -8.87 0.17 -10.85
N ARG A 532 -8.26 1.24 -11.34
CA ARG A 532 -6.80 1.46 -11.33
C ARG A 532 -6.16 1.29 -9.95
N ARG A 533 -6.92 1.55 -8.89
CA ARG A 533 -6.47 1.35 -7.51
C ARG A 533 -5.96 -0.05 -7.20
N PHE A 534 -6.58 -1.08 -7.78
CA PHE A 534 -6.18 -2.47 -7.52
C PHE A 534 -4.81 -2.77 -8.09
N ILE A 535 -4.52 -2.26 -9.27
CA ILE A 535 -3.23 -2.43 -9.93
C ILE A 535 -2.16 -1.65 -9.19
N SER A 536 -2.43 -0.42 -8.77
CA SER A 536 -1.47 0.38 -8.01
C SER A 536 -1.15 -0.23 -6.64
N THR A 537 -2.14 -0.84 -5.98
CA THR A 537 -1.93 -1.54 -4.71
C THR A 537 -1.05 -2.79 -4.90
N ILE A 538 -1.26 -3.56 -5.96
CA ILE A 538 -0.42 -4.73 -6.30
C ILE A 538 1.00 -4.27 -6.61
N ALA A 539 1.15 -3.21 -7.39
CA ALA A 539 2.42 -2.61 -7.75
C ALA A 539 3.24 -2.17 -6.54
N ARG A 540 2.63 -1.40 -5.64
CA ARG A 540 3.28 -0.94 -4.42
C ARG A 540 3.74 -2.12 -3.56
N ARG A 541 2.94 -3.15 -3.43
CA ARG A 541 3.31 -4.32 -2.63
C ARG A 541 4.38 -5.16 -3.30
N LEU A 542 4.42 -5.23 -4.63
CA LEU A 542 5.55 -5.80 -5.37
C LEU A 542 6.84 -5.02 -5.08
N ASP A 543 6.78 -3.69 -5.09
CA ASP A 543 7.90 -2.81 -4.71
C ASP A 543 8.32 -3.01 -3.25
N SER A 544 7.37 -3.04 -2.32
CA SER A 544 7.64 -3.25 -0.89
C SER A 544 8.21 -4.65 -0.60
N LEU A 545 7.73 -5.68 -1.28
CA LEU A 545 8.26 -7.02 -1.19
C LEU A 545 9.68 -7.10 -1.77
N GLY A 546 9.96 -6.39 -2.85
CA GLY A 546 11.31 -6.25 -3.42
C GLY A 546 12.28 -5.61 -2.43
N ALA A 547 11.88 -4.54 -1.75
CA ALA A 547 12.70 -3.86 -0.74
C ALA A 547 13.01 -4.79 0.44
N LEU A 548 12.00 -5.48 1.00
CA LEU A 548 12.18 -6.37 2.14
C LEU A 548 12.91 -7.68 1.83
N THR A 549 12.65 -8.27 0.65
CA THR A 549 13.21 -9.59 0.33
C THR A 549 14.64 -9.52 -0.20
N ARG A 550 15.02 -8.45 -0.91
CA ARG A 550 16.32 -8.33 -1.58
C ARG A 550 17.26 -7.31 -0.97
N GLY A 551 16.73 -6.38 -0.16
CA GLY A 551 17.48 -5.18 0.19
C GLY A 551 17.78 -4.31 -1.02
N GLN A 552 17.09 -4.51 -2.13
CA GLN A 552 17.19 -3.73 -3.37
C GLN A 552 15.84 -3.71 -4.07
N ARG A 553 15.39 -2.55 -4.51
CA ARG A 553 14.27 -2.46 -5.46
C ARG A 553 14.68 -3.10 -6.79
N GLN A 554 13.83 -3.96 -7.33
CA GLN A 554 13.93 -4.29 -8.75
C GLN A 554 13.38 -3.12 -9.57
N THR A 555 14.26 -2.32 -10.12
CA THR A 555 13.96 -1.39 -11.20
C THR A 555 13.72 -2.09 -12.55
N GLY A 556 13.44 -3.38 -12.54
CA GLY A 556 13.22 -4.19 -13.74
C GLY A 556 11.81 -4.12 -14.34
N GLY A 557 10.89 -3.38 -13.69
CA GLY A 557 9.59 -3.02 -14.27
C GLY A 557 9.68 -1.61 -14.84
N GLN A 558 10.27 -1.48 -16.02
CA GLN A 558 10.26 -0.20 -16.72
C GLN A 558 8.83 0.33 -16.81
N ASN A 559 8.57 1.47 -16.16
CA ASN A 559 7.40 2.34 -16.34
C ASN A 559 5.98 1.76 -16.14
N LEU A 560 5.81 0.63 -15.44
CA LEU A 560 4.46 0.10 -15.19
C LEU A 560 3.68 0.88 -14.12
N PHE A 561 4.36 1.70 -13.31
CA PHE A 561 3.73 2.36 -12.17
C PHE A 561 4.27 3.77 -11.99
N ASP A 562 3.38 4.75 -12.20
CA ASP A 562 3.62 6.13 -11.81
C ASP A 562 3.53 6.25 -10.26
N PRO A 563 4.40 7.00 -9.58
CA PRO A 563 4.22 7.35 -8.17
C PRO A 563 2.83 7.91 -7.85
N ALA A 564 2.19 8.58 -8.80
CA ALA A 564 0.82 9.06 -8.71
C ALA A 564 -0.21 7.92 -8.57
N ASP A 565 0.08 6.73 -9.08
CA ASP A 565 -0.78 5.56 -8.94
C ASP A 565 -0.73 4.96 -7.53
N ASN A 566 0.19 5.38 -6.65
CA ASN A 566 0.25 4.91 -5.28
C ASN A 566 -0.78 5.62 -4.38
N LEU A 567 -2.00 5.14 -4.41
CA LEU A 567 -3.12 5.71 -3.65
C LEU A 567 -3.00 5.55 -2.11
N GLU A 568 -2.03 4.81 -1.62
CA GLU A 568 -1.78 4.69 -0.17
C GLU A 568 -0.63 5.60 0.29
N SER A 569 -0.03 6.37 -0.62
CA SER A 569 1.03 7.33 -0.31
C SER A 569 0.52 8.44 0.63
N ILE A 570 1.45 9.09 1.33
CA ILE A 570 1.12 10.26 2.14
C ILE A 570 0.51 11.37 1.27
N TYR A 571 1.00 11.51 0.04
CA TYR A 571 0.51 12.50 -0.93
C TYR A 571 -0.94 12.25 -1.33
N ALA A 572 -1.31 10.99 -1.57
CA ALA A 572 -2.69 10.61 -1.87
C ALA A 572 -3.61 10.85 -0.66
N LYS A 573 -3.15 10.57 0.57
CA LYS A 573 -3.92 10.86 1.79
C LYS A 573 -4.13 12.36 1.98
N GLU A 574 -3.08 13.15 1.83
CA GLU A 574 -3.17 14.62 1.91
C GLU A 574 -4.06 15.21 0.79
N ALA A 575 -3.96 14.66 -0.43
CA ALA A 575 -4.83 15.03 -1.54
C ALA A 575 -6.30 14.72 -1.24
N LEU A 576 -6.59 13.57 -0.64
CA LEU A 576 -7.96 13.21 -0.25
C LEU A 576 -8.49 14.13 0.86
N HIS A 577 -7.69 14.44 1.88
CA HIS A 577 -8.06 15.42 2.89
C HIS A 577 -8.35 16.79 2.26
N ARG A 578 -7.53 17.21 1.30
CA ARG A 578 -7.76 18.44 0.56
C ARG A 578 -9.03 18.37 -0.29
N TRP A 579 -9.29 17.23 -0.94
CA TRP A 579 -10.51 16.98 -1.71
C TRP A 579 -11.75 17.12 -0.83
N PHE A 580 -11.77 16.52 0.37
CA PHE A 580 -12.86 16.67 1.33
C PHE A 580 -13.05 18.13 1.77
N GLY A 581 -11.97 18.86 2.02
CA GLY A 581 -12.03 20.26 2.35
C GLY A 581 -12.63 21.13 1.21
N LEU A 582 -12.31 20.81 -0.04
CA LEU A 582 -12.88 21.47 -1.22
C LEU A 582 -14.35 21.10 -1.42
N LEU A 583 -14.69 19.81 -1.18
CA LEU A 583 -16.08 19.35 -1.19
C LEU A 583 -16.91 20.09 -0.14
N PHE A 584 -16.42 20.16 1.10
CA PHE A 584 -17.10 20.84 2.19
C PHE A 584 -17.33 22.33 1.92
N THR A 585 -16.37 22.99 1.27
CA THR A 585 -16.47 24.41 0.91
C THR A 585 -17.19 24.66 -0.44
N GLY A 586 -17.74 23.63 -1.08
CA GLY A 586 -18.47 23.74 -2.34
C GLY A 586 -17.64 24.20 -3.53
N LYS A 587 -16.35 23.82 -3.58
CA LYS A 587 -15.41 24.25 -4.62
C LYS A 587 -15.12 23.17 -5.67
N LEU A 588 -15.72 22.00 -5.55
CA LEU A 588 -15.63 20.92 -6.53
C LEU A 588 -16.76 21.04 -7.56
N GLU A 589 -16.49 20.62 -8.78
CA GLU A 589 -17.43 20.65 -9.88
C GLU A 589 -18.18 19.32 -10.05
N ALA A 590 -17.51 18.21 -9.75
CA ALA A 590 -18.06 16.87 -9.98
C ALA A 590 -19.29 16.57 -9.12
N VAL A 591 -19.32 17.02 -7.86
CA VAL A 591 -20.41 16.69 -6.93
C VAL A 591 -20.50 17.71 -5.79
N SER A 592 -21.73 18.03 -5.36
CA SER A 592 -21.98 18.84 -4.15
C SER A 592 -21.87 17.98 -2.88
N LEU A 593 -21.57 18.62 -1.72
CA LEU A 593 -21.45 17.94 -0.43
C LEU A 593 -22.71 17.11 -0.09
N GLY A 594 -23.90 17.72 -0.18
CA GLY A 594 -25.15 17.01 0.13
C GLY A 594 -25.36 15.79 -0.75
N ARG A 595 -25.16 15.94 -2.07
CA ARG A 595 -25.31 14.84 -3.03
C ARG A 595 -24.26 13.74 -2.82
N PHE A 596 -23.03 14.09 -2.52
CA PHE A 596 -21.98 13.13 -2.20
C PHE A 596 -22.32 12.30 -0.96
N GLN A 597 -22.72 12.95 0.14
CA GLN A 597 -23.12 12.29 1.37
C GLN A 597 -24.34 11.38 1.17
N GLU A 598 -25.33 11.81 0.38
CA GLU A 598 -26.51 11.03 0.04
C GLU A 598 -26.16 9.74 -0.72
N LEU A 599 -25.37 9.83 -1.78
CA LEU A 599 -25.02 8.71 -2.65
C LEU A 599 -24.04 7.73 -2.00
N THR A 600 -23.08 8.23 -1.23
CA THR A 600 -22.01 7.42 -0.66
C THR A 600 -22.26 6.96 0.77
N GLY A 601 -23.15 7.64 1.49
CA GLY A 601 -23.35 7.44 2.92
C GLY A 601 -22.13 7.83 3.77
N LEU A 602 -21.16 8.54 3.19
CA LEU A 602 -20.02 9.08 3.92
C LEU A 602 -20.39 10.40 4.56
N ARG A 603 -20.26 10.47 5.88
CA ARG A 603 -20.50 11.70 6.61
C ARG A 603 -19.22 12.54 6.62
N ILE A 604 -19.29 13.74 6.08
CA ILE A 604 -18.22 14.74 6.03
C ILE A 604 -18.56 15.94 6.92
N GLU A 605 -19.85 16.17 7.15
CA GLU A 605 -20.38 17.26 7.98
C GLU A 605 -20.89 16.70 9.32
N ALA A 606 -20.47 17.33 10.40
CA ALA A 606 -20.95 17.06 11.75
C ALA A 606 -22.33 17.72 12.01
N PRO A 607 -23.07 17.31 13.06
CA PRO A 607 -24.38 17.90 13.36
C PRO A 607 -24.37 19.41 13.66
N ASP A 608 -23.23 19.95 14.06
CA ASP A 608 -23.03 21.38 14.33
C ASP A 608 -22.67 22.19 13.06
N GLY A 609 -22.66 21.55 11.88
CA GLY A 609 -22.30 22.18 10.62
C GLY A 609 -20.81 22.32 10.36
N SER A 610 -19.94 21.80 11.24
CA SER A 610 -18.49 21.73 11.02
C SER A 610 -18.09 20.49 10.20
N MET A 611 -16.89 20.49 9.65
CA MET A 611 -16.33 19.28 9.05
C MET A 611 -15.91 18.30 10.15
N VAL A 612 -16.21 17.01 9.97
CA VAL A 612 -15.82 15.97 10.95
C VAL A 612 -14.29 15.87 11.07
N ASP A 613 -13.80 15.65 12.32
CA ASP A 613 -12.36 15.49 12.58
C ASP A 613 -11.81 14.19 12.00
N ASP A 614 -12.57 13.08 12.06
CA ASP A 614 -12.19 11.76 11.52
C ASP A 614 -12.76 11.57 10.11
N LEU A 615 -12.02 12.05 9.11
CA LEU A 615 -12.39 11.93 7.71
C LEU A 615 -12.29 10.47 7.22
N PRO A 616 -13.13 10.06 6.25
CA PRO A 616 -13.07 8.72 5.69
C PRO A 616 -11.70 8.38 5.10
N SER A 617 -11.18 7.20 5.41
CA SER A 617 -9.95 6.70 4.81
C SER A 617 -10.09 6.54 3.30
N ILE A 618 -8.97 6.61 2.58
CA ILE A 618 -8.95 6.47 1.11
C ILE A 618 -9.58 5.14 0.64
N GLN A 619 -9.36 4.04 1.37
CA GLN A 619 -10.00 2.77 1.06
C GLN A 619 -11.53 2.83 1.20
N ARG A 620 -12.01 3.48 2.27
CA ARG A 620 -13.44 3.64 2.50
C ARG A 620 -14.07 4.53 1.43
N TRP A 621 -13.41 5.64 1.09
CA TRP A 621 -13.84 6.54 0.03
C TRP A 621 -13.90 5.83 -1.34
N LEU A 622 -12.83 5.15 -1.75
CA LEU A 622 -12.78 4.41 -3.00
C LEU A 622 -13.87 3.34 -3.10
N ASN A 623 -14.13 2.62 -2.01
CA ASN A 623 -15.19 1.61 -1.98
C ASN A 623 -16.59 2.21 -2.17
N ARG A 624 -16.79 3.46 -1.73
CA ARG A 624 -18.07 4.14 -1.87
C ARG A 624 -18.27 4.70 -3.28
N ILE A 625 -17.25 5.31 -3.87
CA ILE A 625 -17.36 5.86 -5.22
C ILE A 625 -17.53 4.77 -6.29
N LEU A 626 -17.03 3.55 -6.07
CA LEU A 626 -17.19 2.44 -7.02
C LEU A 626 -18.68 2.10 -7.31
N ALA A 627 -19.59 2.45 -6.42
CA ALA A 627 -21.01 2.20 -6.59
C ALA A 627 -21.76 3.39 -7.19
N LEU A 628 -21.07 4.40 -7.69
CA LEU A 628 -21.66 5.55 -8.38
C LEU A 628 -21.72 5.30 -9.89
N PRO A 629 -22.60 6.00 -10.63
CA PRO A 629 -22.58 6.00 -12.08
C PRO A 629 -21.18 6.33 -12.62
N ILE A 630 -20.79 5.68 -13.73
CA ILE A 630 -19.42 5.71 -14.25
C ILE A 630 -18.90 7.13 -14.51
N ALA A 631 -19.72 7.97 -15.14
CA ALA A 631 -19.33 9.34 -15.41
C ALA A 631 -19.01 10.13 -14.13
N LEU A 632 -19.84 9.96 -13.10
CA LEU A 632 -19.67 10.65 -11.81
C LEU A 632 -18.44 10.12 -11.05
N GLN A 633 -18.27 8.80 -10.97
CA GLN A 633 -17.12 8.25 -10.27
C GLN A 633 -15.79 8.62 -10.96
N ASN A 634 -15.75 8.65 -12.30
CA ASN A 634 -14.59 9.07 -13.05
C ASN A 634 -14.28 10.54 -12.83
N ALA A 635 -15.29 11.44 -12.84
CA ALA A 635 -15.10 12.86 -12.56
C ALA A 635 -14.56 13.12 -11.15
N ILE A 636 -15.14 12.46 -10.12
CA ILE A 636 -14.65 12.52 -8.73
C ILE A 636 -13.20 12.04 -8.62
N PHE A 637 -12.89 10.93 -9.30
CA PHE A 637 -11.55 10.35 -9.26
C PHE A 637 -10.53 11.24 -9.97
N ASP A 638 -10.90 11.89 -11.08
CA ASP A 638 -10.02 12.82 -11.80
C ASP A 638 -9.72 14.09 -10.99
N GLU A 639 -10.69 14.65 -10.29
CA GLU A 639 -10.45 15.76 -9.35
C GLU A 639 -9.45 15.38 -8.26
N PHE A 640 -9.62 14.18 -7.68
CA PHE A 640 -8.72 13.65 -6.67
C PHE A 640 -7.31 13.41 -7.21
N MET A 641 -7.19 12.77 -8.38
CA MET A 641 -5.88 12.50 -9.00
C MET A 641 -5.15 13.79 -9.36
N GLY A 642 -5.86 14.79 -9.87
CA GLY A 642 -5.27 16.11 -10.13
C GLY A 642 -4.66 16.74 -8.87
N LEU A 643 -5.32 16.60 -7.71
CA LEU A 643 -4.79 17.06 -6.43
C LEU A 643 -3.58 16.23 -5.96
N ALA A 644 -3.60 14.91 -6.17
CA ALA A 644 -2.51 14.02 -5.82
C ALA A 644 -1.25 14.30 -6.66
N GLU A 645 -1.41 14.46 -7.97
CA GLU A 645 -0.35 14.84 -8.90
C GLU A 645 0.25 16.21 -8.55
N ALA A 646 -0.60 17.19 -8.30
CA ALA A 646 -0.14 18.52 -7.88
C ALA A 646 0.65 18.47 -6.55
N ARG A 647 0.26 17.58 -5.62
CA ARG A 647 0.95 17.41 -4.35
C ARG A 647 2.32 16.72 -4.53
N ILE A 648 2.38 15.72 -5.39
CA ILE A 648 3.62 15.03 -5.76
C ILE A 648 4.58 16.01 -6.46
N ASP A 649 4.07 16.81 -7.39
CA ASP A 649 4.89 17.81 -8.08
C ASP A 649 5.41 18.89 -7.14
N ALA A 650 4.58 19.35 -6.21
CA ALA A 650 5.02 20.29 -5.18
C ALA A 650 6.12 19.69 -4.29
N ALA A 651 5.97 18.43 -3.87
CA ALA A 651 6.98 17.73 -3.09
C ALA A 651 8.27 17.50 -3.89
N ARG A 652 8.15 17.19 -5.19
CA ARG A 652 9.30 17.05 -6.11
C ARG A 652 10.05 18.37 -6.26
N GLN A 653 9.34 19.49 -6.41
CA GLN A 653 9.95 20.80 -6.53
C GLN A 653 10.62 21.26 -5.22
N ALA A 654 10.03 20.93 -4.09
CA ALA A 654 10.58 21.21 -2.77
C ALA A 654 11.75 20.28 -2.38
N GLY A 655 12.05 19.25 -3.18
CA GLY A 655 13.04 18.23 -2.84
C GLY A 655 12.63 17.33 -1.67
N THR A 656 11.35 17.33 -1.29
CA THR A 656 10.79 16.55 -0.17
C THR A 656 9.95 15.37 -0.66
N LEU A 657 10.03 15.04 -1.95
CA LEU A 657 9.30 13.92 -2.52
C LEU A 657 9.82 12.61 -1.94
N ASP A 658 9.06 12.04 -1.02
CA ASP A 658 9.34 10.72 -0.45
C ASP A 658 8.76 9.63 -1.37
N LEU A 659 9.61 9.09 -2.21
CA LEU A 659 9.34 7.88 -3.00
C LEU A 659 9.76 6.61 -2.24
N GLY A 660 10.04 6.75 -0.94
CA GLY A 660 10.50 5.67 -0.08
C GLY A 660 11.98 5.36 -0.22
N LEU A 661 12.59 5.59 -1.35
CA LEU A 661 14.03 5.58 -1.56
C LEU A 661 14.39 6.68 -2.54
N GLU A 662 15.01 7.75 -2.06
CA GLU A 662 15.58 8.70 -2.98
C GLU A 662 16.83 8.10 -3.61
N THR A 663 16.71 7.67 -4.86
CA THR A 663 17.87 7.35 -5.65
C THR A 663 18.44 8.66 -6.18
N ILE A 664 19.52 9.12 -5.56
CA ILE A 664 20.28 10.25 -6.02
C ILE A 664 21.15 9.74 -7.19
N ALA A 665 20.63 9.88 -8.40
CA ALA A 665 21.43 9.63 -9.59
C ALA A 665 22.47 10.74 -9.71
N VAL A 666 23.74 10.35 -9.66
CA VAL A 666 24.89 11.24 -9.80
C VAL A 666 25.73 10.79 -10.98
N GLU A 667 26.46 11.68 -11.59
CA GLU A 667 27.44 11.29 -12.61
C GLU A 667 28.63 10.58 -11.94
N GLU A 668 29.07 11.15 -10.84
CA GLU A 668 30.19 10.64 -10.06
C GLU A 668 29.99 10.98 -8.59
N PHE A 669 30.49 10.14 -7.71
CA PHE A 669 30.69 10.47 -6.30
C PHE A 669 32.11 10.09 -5.86
N THR A 670 32.67 10.92 -5.00
CA THR A 670 33.99 10.71 -4.39
C THR A 670 33.81 10.59 -2.88
N ILE A 671 34.41 9.56 -2.28
CA ILE A 671 34.48 9.42 -0.84
C ILE A 671 35.67 10.26 -0.35
N LEU A 672 35.38 11.34 0.37
CA LEU A 672 36.38 12.24 0.91
C LEU A 672 36.93 11.70 2.23
N SER A 673 36.09 11.15 3.08
CA SER A 673 36.49 10.46 4.29
C SER A 673 35.61 9.29 4.61
N ASP A 674 36.16 8.27 5.25
CA ASP A 674 35.45 7.08 5.75
C ASP A 674 35.81 6.92 7.23
N THR A 675 34.82 7.14 8.10
CA THR A 675 34.98 7.01 9.55
C THR A 675 34.26 5.76 10.02
N LEU A 676 35.01 4.79 10.56
CA LEU A 676 34.41 3.62 11.21
C LEU A 676 33.76 4.04 12.52
N LEU A 677 32.42 3.93 12.59
CA LEU A 677 31.64 4.29 13.77
C LEU A 677 31.53 3.14 14.78
N ARG A 678 31.33 1.91 14.29
CA ARG A 678 31.14 0.71 15.12
C ARG A 678 31.46 -0.55 14.34
N THR A 679 31.92 -1.59 15.08
CA THR A 679 32.00 -2.95 14.60
C THR A 679 31.13 -3.83 15.50
N ASP A 680 30.24 -4.64 14.90
CA ASP A 680 29.42 -5.59 15.64
C ASP A 680 30.30 -6.79 16.09
N PRO A 681 30.35 -7.09 17.41
CA PRO A 681 31.26 -8.12 17.91
C PRO A 681 30.86 -9.55 17.50
N ALA A 682 29.58 -9.79 17.19
CA ALA A 682 29.09 -11.11 16.86
C ALA A 682 29.24 -11.45 15.36
N SER A 683 28.90 -10.51 14.48
CA SER A 683 28.92 -10.71 13.03
C SER A 683 30.17 -10.11 12.33
N GLY A 684 30.88 -9.22 13.00
CA GLY A 684 31.98 -8.44 12.40
C GLY A 684 31.50 -7.37 11.42
N ALA A 685 30.19 -7.18 11.26
CA ALA A 685 29.64 -6.16 10.39
C ALA A 685 29.92 -4.75 10.93
N THR A 686 30.22 -3.82 10.03
CA THR A 686 30.70 -2.48 10.36
C THR A 686 29.65 -1.41 10.03
N THR A 687 29.67 -0.32 10.80
CA THR A 687 28.95 0.91 10.55
C THR A 687 29.95 2.00 10.22
N HIS A 688 29.72 2.72 9.14
CA HIS A 688 30.59 3.77 8.64
C HIS A 688 29.83 5.09 8.49
N LEU A 689 30.52 6.19 8.69
CA LEU A 689 30.11 7.51 8.27
C LEU A 689 30.99 7.95 7.11
N LEU A 690 30.39 8.04 5.93
CA LEU A 690 31.06 8.49 4.73
C LEU A 690 30.82 9.99 4.53
N GLU A 691 31.86 10.71 4.23
CA GLU A 691 31.79 12.08 3.71
C GLU A 691 31.95 12.02 2.19
N LEU A 692 30.96 12.47 1.47
CA LEU A 692 30.86 12.33 0.03
C LEU A 692 30.83 13.69 -0.65
N GLU A 693 31.57 13.85 -1.73
CA GLU A 693 31.31 14.85 -2.75
C GLU A 693 30.57 14.18 -3.91
N ILE A 694 29.40 14.68 -4.25
CA ILE A 694 28.59 14.17 -5.35
C ILE A 694 28.49 15.21 -6.46
N ALA A 695 28.62 14.77 -7.71
CA ALA A 695 28.43 15.58 -8.91
C ALA A 695 27.10 15.23 -9.58
N ARG A 696 26.17 16.19 -9.61
CA ARG A 696 24.86 16.01 -10.26
C ARG A 696 24.81 16.79 -11.57
N ALA A 697 24.39 16.13 -12.64
CA ALA A 697 24.04 16.83 -13.86
C ALA A 697 22.85 17.74 -13.65
N LEU A 698 22.92 18.96 -14.12
CA LEU A 698 21.80 19.87 -14.11
C LEU A 698 20.82 19.45 -15.22
N LYS A 699 19.54 19.39 -14.90
CA LYS A 699 18.45 19.05 -15.86
C LYS A 699 17.66 20.32 -16.16
N PRO A 700 18.11 21.15 -17.10
CA PRO A 700 17.40 22.36 -17.45
C PRO A 700 16.10 22.06 -18.18
N LEU A 701 15.11 22.92 -17.98
CA LEU A 701 13.87 22.91 -18.76
C LEU A 701 14.20 23.30 -20.21
N THR A 702 14.10 22.34 -21.13
CA THR A 702 14.40 22.60 -22.56
C THR A 702 13.32 23.49 -23.16
N LEU A 703 13.68 24.25 -24.21
CA LEU A 703 12.74 25.11 -24.93
C LEU A 703 11.55 24.30 -25.47
N LYS A 704 11.81 23.14 -26.06
CA LYS A 704 10.78 22.23 -26.57
C LYS A 704 9.78 21.85 -25.47
N ARG A 705 10.29 21.50 -24.29
CA ARG A 705 9.43 21.11 -23.16
C ARG A 705 8.65 22.31 -22.59
N LEU A 706 9.24 23.51 -22.61
CA LEU A 706 8.56 24.75 -22.23
C LEU A 706 7.40 25.03 -23.17
N GLU A 707 7.63 24.91 -24.49
CA GLU A 707 6.60 25.12 -25.53
C GLU A 707 5.45 24.10 -25.41
N GLU A 708 5.77 22.83 -25.13
CA GLU A 708 4.77 21.76 -24.91
C GLU A 708 3.89 22.02 -23.68
N LEU A 709 4.45 22.49 -22.58
CA LEU A 709 3.75 22.67 -21.32
C LEU A 709 2.94 23.96 -21.25
N HIS A 710 3.46 25.04 -21.79
CA HIS A 710 2.92 26.38 -21.57
C HIS A 710 2.58 27.12 -22.88
N GLY A 711 3.14 26.73 -24.02
CA GLY A 711 3.10 27.49 -25.25
C GLY A 711 3.91 28.81 -25.11
N ILE A 712 4.48 29.32 -26.20
CA ILE A 712 5.24 30.60 -26.15
C ILE A 712 4.46 31.76 -26.79
N ALA A 713 3.37 31.47 -27.50
CA ALA A 713 2.62 32.43 -28.32
C ALA A 713 1.22 32.76 -27.79
N GLY A 714 0.90 32.49 -26.52
CA GLY A 714 -0.44 32.75 -25.95
C GLY A 714 -0.60 34.17 -25.40
N GLN A 715 -1.82 34.76 -25.50
CA GLN A 715 -2.13 36.12 -25.04
C GLN A 715 -1.96 36.38 -23.51
N ARG A 716 -1.71 35.34 -22.71
CA ARG A 716 -1.57 35.43 -21.25
C ARG A 716 -0.16 35.22 -20.73
N GLN A 717 0.82 35.08 -21.64
CA GLN A 717 2.20 34.79 -21.28
C GLN A 717 3.08 35.93 -21.73
N ARG A 718 4.08 36.27 -20.90
CA ARG A 718 5.04 37.33 -21.23
C ARG A 718 6.44 36.72 -21.25
N LEU A 719 7.20 37.04 -22.27
CA LEU A 719 8.60 36.70 -22.43
C LEU A 719 9.42 37.85 -21.83
N LEU A 720 10.21 37.53 -20.80
CA LEU A 720 10.93 38.51 -20.04
C LEU A 720 12.46 38.28 -20.14
N TRP A 721 13.18 39.41 -20.14
CA TRP A 721 14.61 39.49 -20.03
C TRP A 721 14.98 40.33 -18.81
N ASN A 722 15.97 39.86 -18.06
CA ASN A 722 16.44 40.62 -16.89
C ASN A 722 17.68 41.43 -17.24
N ALA A 723 17.53 42.75 -17.20
CA ALA A 723 18.58 43.69 -17.60
C ALA A 723 19.88 43.62 -16.75
N ARG A 724 19.78 43.11 -15.49
CA ARG A 724 20.95 42.95 -14.63
C ARG A 724 21.71 41.64 -14.86
N SER A 725 20.96 40.54 -15.06
CA SER A 725 21.56 39.21 -15.12
C SER A 725 21.73 38.67 -16.55
N GLY A 726 21.15 39.35 -17.55
CA GLY A 726 21.14 38.87 -18.92
C GLY A 726 20.33 37.59 -19.15
N ARG A 727 19.56 37.13 -18.15
CA ARG A 727 18.79 35.88 -18.17
C ARG A 727 17.37 36.12 -18.66
N VAL A 728 16.75 35.08 -19.22
CA VAL A 728 15.35 35.13 -19.68
C VAL A 728 14.43 34.31 -18.79
N ALA A 729 13.15 34.67 -18.77
CA ALA A 729 12.12 33.95 -18.08
C ALA A 729 10.80 34.00 -18.85
N LEU A 730 10.01 32.91 -18.81
CA LEU A 730 8.62 32.92 -19.21
C LEU A 730 7.77 33.26 -17.97
N LEU A 731 6.99 34.32 -18.04
CA LEU A 731 6.04 34.69 -17.00
C LEU A 731 4.70 34.04 -17.31
N VAL A 732 4.22 33.22 -16.40
CA VAL A 732 2.91 32.57 -16.49
C VAL A 732 2.06 32.93 -15.27
N PRO A 733 0.72 33.05 -15.41
CA PRO A 733 -0.15 33.28 -14.27
C PRO A 733 -0.05 32.16 -13.24
N ALA A 734 0.07 32.52 -11.97
CA ALA A 734 0.05 31.59 -10.85
C ALA A 734 -1.20 31.83 -9.98
N ARG A 735 -1.54 30.88 -9.13
CA ARG A 735 -2.65 31.07 -8.18
C ARG A 735 -2.40 32.25 -7.25
N SER A 736 -3.39 33.12 -7.12
CA SER A 736 -3.40 34.19 -6.13
C SER A 736 -3.32 33.62 -4.72
N ILE A 737 -2.61 34.30 -3.83
CA ILE A 737 -2.58 33.99 -2.40
C ILE A 737 -3.38 35.02 -1.62
N LEU A 738 -3.90 34.61 -0.46
CA LEU A 738 -4.40 35.54 0.54
C LEU A 738 -3.21 35.97 1.41
N ALA A 739 -2.98 37.27 1.47
CA ALA A 739 -2.02 37.85 2.40
C ALA A 739 -2.56 37.77 3.84
N ASP A 740 -1.71 38.03 4.83
CA ASP A 740 -2.06 37.96 6.26
C ASP A 740 -3.19 38.98 6.66
N ASP A 741 -3.37 40.03 5.87
CA ASP A 741 -4.42 41.04 6.02
C ASP A 741 -5.74 40.68 5.31
N GLY A 742 -5.79 39.50 4.66
CA GLY A 742 -6.96 39.03 3.91
C GLY A 742 -7.05 39.56 2.48
N THR A 743 -6.11 40.37 2.02
CA THR A 743 -6.08 40.83 0.63
C THR A 743 -5.65 39.71 -0.32
N ARG A 744 -6.25 39.70 -1.50
CA ARG A 744 -5.90 38.73 -2.56
C ARG A 744 -4.77 39.30 -3.41
N VAL A 745 -3.59 38.68 -3.32
CA VAL A 745 -2.40 39.09 -4.06
C VAL A 745 -2.28 38.25 -5.33
N THR A 746 -2.27 38.89 -6.47
CA THR A 746 -2.01 38.25 -7.77
C THR A 746 -0.54 37.84 -7.84
N ARG A 747 -0.30 36.63 -8.28
CA ARG A 747 1.06 36.07 -8.43
C ARG A 747 1.26 35.57 -9.84
N PHE A 748 2.52 35.62 -10.25
CA PHE A 748 3.02 35.03 -11.47
C PHE A 748 4.16 34.06 -11.14
N GLU A 749 4.35 33.09 -11.98
CA GLU A 749 5.52 32.21 -11.94
C GLU A 749 6.51 32.62 -13.02
N LEU A 750 7.74 32.84 -12.63
CA LEU A 750 8.88 33.05 -13.52
C LEU A 750 9.56 31.72 -13.78
N LEU A 751 9.37 31.19 -14.98
CA LEU A 751 9.99 29.95 -15.44
C LEU A 751 11.31 30.28 -16.13
N ARG A 752 12.40 29.67 -15.67
CA ARG A 752 13.73 29.72 -16.24
C ARG A 752 14.26 28.32 -16.49
N PRO A 753 15.33 28.13 -17.29
CA PRO A 753 15.89 26.80 -17.53
C PRO A 753 16.18 25.99 -16.26
N LEU A 754 16.75 26.60 -15.23
CA LEU A 754 17.16 25.93 -13.99
C LEU A 754 16.41 26.38 -12.74
N LYS A 755 15.52 27.37 -12.84
CA LYS A 755 14.88 27.97 -11.67
C LYS A 755 13.44 28.30 -11.94
N ARG A 756 12.57 27.98 -10.99
CA ARG A 756 11.19 28.48 -10.95
C ARG A 756 11.04 29.37 -9.72
N SER A 757 10.42 30.51 -9.87
CA SER A 757 10.18 31.42 -8.76
C SER A 757 8.85 32.12 -8.94
N HIS A 758 8.21 32.50 -7.83
CA HIS A 758 6.99 33.29 -7.87
C HIS A 758 7.32 34.77 -7.66
N ILE A 759 6.58 35.62 -8.33
CA ILE A 759 6.70 37.07 -8.22
C ILE A 759 5.28 37.67 -8.17
N THR A 760 5.10 38.71 -7.33
CA THR A 760 3.86 39.46 -7.32
C THR A 760 3.88 40.55 -8.40
N GLU A 761 2.73 41.13 -8.72
CA GLU A 761 2.64 42.22 -9.70
C GLU A 761 3.48 43.41 -9.29
N ASP A 762 3.43 43.80 -8.01
CA ASP A 762 4.24 44.93 -7.48
C ASP A 762 5.75 44.62 -7.54
N GLN A 763 6.13 43.41 -7.13
CA GLN A 763 7.54 42.97 -7.23
C GLN A 763 8.05 42.90 -8.67
N LEU A 764 7.19 42.54 -9.63
CA LEU A 764 7.53 42.55 -11.04
C LEU A 764 7.76 43.96 -11.55
N ALA A 765 6.88 44.92 -11.17
CA ALA A 765 7.01 46.31 -11.55
C ALA A 765 8.27 47.00 -11.01
N GLU A 766 8.72 46.62 -9.80
CA GLU A 766 9.95 47.09 -9.17
C GLU A 766 11.22 46.34 -9.61
N SER A 767 11.06 45.32 -10.42
CA SER A 767 12.16 44.46 -10.85
C SER A 767 12.85 44.97 -12.12
N SER A 768 14.02 44.36 -12.45
CA SER A 768 14.75 44.60 -13.69
C SER A 768 14.28 43.67 -14.84
N TRP A 769 13.06 43.09 -14.77
CA TRP A 769 12.50 42.29 -15.83
C TRP A 769 11.79 43.14 -16.86
N GLU A 770 12.16 43.02 -18.12
CA GLU A 770 11.63 43.72 -19.27
C GLU A 770 11.13 42.72 -20.33
N ASP A 771 10.17 43.15 -21.16
CA ASP A 771 9.69 42.33 -22.27
C ASP A 771 10.77 42.13 -23.35
N ILE A 772 10.85 40.92 -23.91
CA ILE A 772 11.82 40.57 -24.94
C ILE A 772 11.13 39.94 -26.17
N ALA A 773 11.71 40.14 -27.34
CA ALA A 773 11.26 39.49 -28.57
C ALA A 773 11.48 37.98 -28.54
N ILE A 774 10.57 37.20 -29.16
CA ILE A 774 10.58 35.75 -29.12
C ILE A 774 11.86 35.09 -29.61
N ASP A 775 12.45 35.62 -30.70
CA ASP A 775 13.67 35.04 -31.26
C ASP A 775 14.88 35.27 -30.34
N ALA A 776 14.97 36.47 -29.72
CA ALA A 776 15.99 36.77 -28.72
C ALA A 776 15.83 35.90 -27.46
N PHE A 777 14.57 35.70 -27.01
CA PHE A 777 14.24 34.81 -25.91
C PHE A 777 14.70 33.37 -26.19
N ARG A 778 14.36 32.83 -27.37
CA ARG A 778 14.73 31.48 -27.77
C ARG A 778 16.24 31.28 -27.80
N ASN A 779 16.98 32.25 -28.32
CA ASN A 779 18.42 32.18 -28.38
C ASN A 779 19.06 32.16 -27.01
N VAL A 780 18.69 33.10 -26.12
CA VAL A 780 19.22 33.17 -24.76
C VAL A 780 18.82 31.92 -23.95
N TRP A 781 17.55 31.44 -24.08
CA TRP A 781 17.11 30.23 -23.41
C TRP A 781 17.91 29.01 -23.83
N SER A 782 18.11 28.82 -25.13
CA SER A 782 18.85 27.68 -25.69
C SER A 782 20.32 27.72 -25.28
N THR A 783 20.92 28.92 -25.19
CA THR A 783 22.29 29.08 -24.69
C THR A 783 22.39 28.72 -23.21
N GLU A 784 21.46 29.21 -22.37
CA GLU A 784 21.41 28.88 -20.94
C GLU A 784 21.19 27.37 -20.71
N VAL A 785 20.36 26.73 -21.53
CA VAL A 785 20.15 25.26 -21.50
C VAL A 785 21.44 24.52 -21.88
N ALA A 786 22.12 24.90 -22.93
CA ALA A 786 23.38 24.28 -23.36
C ALA A 786 24.49 24.42 -22.30
N GLU A 787 24.64 25.63 -21.71
CA GLU A 787 25.58 25.87 -20.60
C GLU A 787 25.25 25.01 -19.38
N ALA A 788 23.96 24.89 -19.05
CA ALA A 788 23.51 24.10 -17.91
C ALA A 788 23.72 22.60 -18.10
N GLN A 789 23.55 22.07 -19.33
CA GLN A 789 23.77 20.66 -19.64
C GLN A 789 25.24 20.23 -19.51
N THR A 790 26.18 21.17 -19.67
CA THR A 790 27.61 20.92 -19.50
C THR A 790 28.09 21.17 -18.08
N SER A 791 27.25 21.71 -17.21
CA SER A 791 27.60 22.10 -15.85
C SER A 791 27.14 21.05 -14.85
N HIS A 792 27.96 20.80 -13.83
CA HIS A 792 27.63 19.87 -12.73
C HIS A 792 27.52 20.65 -11.42
N LYS A 793 26.49 20.36 -10.63
CA LYS A 793 26.40 20.85 -9.27
C LYS A 793 27.13 19.89 -8.35
N ARG A 794 28.17 20.37 -7.66
CA ARG A 794 28.86 19.60 -6.64
C ARG A 794 28.23 19.90 -5.28
N GLU A 795 27.94 18.83 -4.55
CA GLU A 795 27.32 18.90 -3.23
C GLU A 795 28.08 17.99 -2.27
N HIS A 796 28.24 18.43 -1.02
CA HIS A 796 28.80 17.64 0.06
C HIS A 796 27.66 17.04 0.89
N LEU A 797 27.78 15.76 1.23
CA LEU A 797 26.83 15.10 2.13
C LEU A 797 27.53 14.06 3.01
N TYR A 798 26.97 13.80 4.18
CA TYR A 798 27.37 12.71 5.06
C TYR A 798 26.35 11.58 4.99
N LEU A 799 26.85 10.36 4.85
CA LEU A 799 26.03 9.16 4.74
C LEU A 799 26.47 8.12 5.76
N ALA A 800 25.61 7.81 6.73
CA ALA A 800 25.79 6.65 7.59
C ALA A 800 25.41 5.38 6.81
N THR A 801 26.30 4.43 6.71
CA THR A 801 26.12 3.18 5.94
C THR A 801 26.67 1.96 6.67
N GLY A 802 26.47 0.77 6.12
CA GLY A 802 26.80 -0.48 6.80
C GLY A 802 25.69 -0.92 7.74
N LEU A 803 26.00 -1.49 8.89
CA LEU A 803 25.04 -1.99 9.87
C LEU A 803 24.48 -0.83 10.70
N LEU A 804 23.26 -0.39 10.42
CA LEU A 804 22.66 0.80 11.04
C LEU A 804 21.70 0.48 12.20
N LEU A 805 21.07 -0.68 12.22
CA LEU A 805 20.11 -1.06 13.27
C LEU A 805 20.63 -0.87 14.70
N PRO A 806 21.88 -1.28 15.04
CA PRO A 806 22.36 -1.13 16.41
C PRO A 806 22.71 0.30 16.83
N VAL A 807 22.78 1.23 15.89
CA VAL A 807 23.08 2.65 16.12
C VAL A 807 21.92 3.57 15.74
N TRP A 808 20.75 3.01 15.44
CA TRP A 808 19.61 3.76 14.92
C TRP A 808 19.14 4.88 15.87
N ASP A 809 19.17 4.63 17.17
CA ASP A 809 18.84 5.58 18.22
C ASP A 809 19.86 6.72 18.40
N LYS A 810 21.07 6.58 17.84
CA LYS A 810 22.13 7.60 17.86
C LYS A 810 22.07 8.48 16.61
N LEU A 811 21.40 8.01 15.55
CA LEU A 811 21.22 8.80 14.33
C LEU A 811 20.16 9.90 14.57
N PRO A 812 20.29 11.07 13.89
CA PRO A 812 19.36 12.19 14.07
C PRO A 812 17.89 11.78 13.86
N SER A 813 17.03 12.01 14.84
CA SER A 813 15.60 11.65 14.76
C SER A 813 14.77 12.66 13.97
N ASP A 814 15.20 13.89 13.90
CA ASP A 814 14.57 15.00 13.18
C ASP A 814 14.81 14.97 11.66
N PHE A 815 15.68 14.07 11.19
CA PHE A 815 16.01 13.91 9.78
C PHE A 815 16.18 12.42 9.42
N VAL A 816 15.06 11.76 9.13
CA VAL A 816 15.06 10.34 8.71
C VAL A 816 15.01 10.26 7.19
N ARG A 817 16.15 10.49 6.52
CA ARG A 817 16.25 10.36 5.07
C ARG A 817 17.21 9.22 4.72
N VAL A 818 16.67 8.22 4.08
CA VAL A 818 17.43 7.08 3.55
C VAL A 818 17.61 7.27 2.07
N SER A 819 18.86 7.35 1.62
CA SER A 819 19.21 7.62 0.24
C SER A 819 20.06 6.52 -0.36
N ARG A 820 19.80 6.23 -1.63
CA ARG A 820 20.70 5.46 -2.48
C ARG A 820 21.39 6.42 -3.44
N ILE A 821 22.70 6.51 -3.36
CA ILE A 821 23.54 7.28 -4.31
C ILE A 821 23.98 6.29 -5.39
N SER A 822 23.61 6.54 -6.64
CA SER A 822 23.98 5.69 -7.77
C SER A 822 24.72 6.49 -8.81
N ALA A 823 25.96 6.12 -9.08
CA ALA A 823 26.80 6.77 -10.10
C ALA A 823 26.57 6.12 -11.48
N ALA A 824 26.90 6.84 -12.53
CA ALA A 824 26.78 6.38 -13.91
C ALA A 824 27.66 5.15 -14.23
N ASP A 825 28.73 4.93 -13.47
CA ASP A 825 29.62 3.77 -13.56
C ASP A 825 29.06 2.49 -12.89
N GLY A 826 27.84 2.55 -12.32
CA GLY A 826 27.19 1.43 -11.65
C GLY A 826 27.51 1.27 -10.17
N ARG A 827 28.43 2.08 -9.60
CA ARG A 827 28.64 2.10 -8.14
C ARG A 827 27.43 2.65 -7.44
N SER A 828 27.05 2.07 -6.31
CA SER A 828 25.94 2.57 -5.48
C SER A 828 26.22 2.44 -4.01
N LEU A 829 25.78 3.44 -3.25
CA LEU A 829 25.84 3.49 -1.79
C LEU A 829 24.42 3.62 -1.25
N LEU A 830 24.08 2.84 -0.23
CA LEU A 830 22.80 2.93 0.48
C LEU A 830 23.08 3.28 1.94
N GLY A 831 22.44 4.30 2.46
CA GLY A 831 22.62 4.71 3.83
C GLY A 831 21.59 5.73 4.28
N ARG A 832 21.73 6.18 5.51
CA ARG A 832 20.96 7.28 6.08
C ARG A 832 21.77 8.55 6.01
N GLU A 833 21.21 9.59 5.40
CA GLU A 833 21.86 10.89 5.37
C GLU A 833 21.96 11.46 6.79
N VAL A 834 23.10 12.06 7.09
CA VAL A 834 23.37 12.73 8.37
C VAL A 834 23.60 14.20 8.08
N PRO A 835 22.78 15.10 8.61
CA PRO A 835 23.04 16.52 8.48
C PRO A 835 24.39 16.91 9.05
N VAL A 836 25.13 17.80 8.38
CA VAL A 836 26.48 18.21 8.74
C VAL A 836 26.58 18.62 10.23
N HIS A 837 25.59 19.38 10.71
CA HIS A 837 25.54 19.83 12.11
C HIS A 837 25.35 18.69 13.14
N SER A 838 24.81 17.55 12.74
CA SER A 838 24.59 16.40 13.63
C SER A 838 25.78 15.44 13.67
N VAL A 839 26.75 15.59 12.78
CA VAL A 839 27.94 14.71 12.72
C VAL A 839 28.75 14.72 14.03
N PRO A 840 29.05 15.88 14.67
CA PRO A 840 29.80 15.89 15.93
C PRO A 840 29.04 15.21 17.07
N GLU A 841 27.69 15.36 17.11
CA GLU A 841 26.84 14.75 18.11
C GLU A 841 26.78 13.23 17.94
N LEU A 842 26.66 12.76 16.71
CA LEU A 842 26.69 11.34 16.36
C LEU A 842 28.03 10.70 16.75
N CYS A 843 29.15 11.31 16.38
CA CYS A 843 30.49 10.82 16.73
C CYS A 843 30.66 10.74 18.25
N ARG A 844 30.27 11.77 18.98
CA ARG A 844 30.35 11.79 20.45
C ARG A 844 29.47 10.70 21.09
N ALA A 845 28.24 10.51 20.59
CA ALA A 845 27.34 9.48 21.08
C ALA A 845 27.88 8.06 20.88
N LEU A 846 28.83 7.87 19.95
CA LEU A 846 29.53 6.61 19.66
C LEU A 846 30.95 6.55 20.23
N GLY A 847 31.34 7.52 21.08
CA GLY A 847 32.63 7.55 21.75
C GLY A 847 33.80 7.98 20.86
N LEU A 848 33.52 8.66 19.75
CA LEU A 848 34.51 9.17 18.82
C LEU A 848 34.65 10.69 18.99
N GLU A 849 35.88 11.19 19.10
CA GLU A 849 36.12 12.62 19.12
C GLU A 849 36.36 13.13 17.69
N ARG A 850 35.46 14.01 17.23
CA ARG A 850 35.63 14.72 15.96
C ARG A 850 35.22 16.18 16.16
N GLU A 851 36.24 17.08 16.08
CA GLU A 851 35.97 18.51 15.98
C GLU A 851 35.72 18.88 14.52
N GLN A 852 34.58 19.51 14.26
CA GLN A 852 34.22 19.96 12.94
C GLN A 852 33.77 21.42 13.00
N THR A 853 34.40 22.27 12.24
CA THR A 853 34.00 23.67 12.06
C THR A 853 32.99 23.72 10.90
N LEU A 854 31.74 24.07 11.19
CA LEU A 854 30.72 24.23 10.17
C LEU A 854 31.05 25.40 9.25
N SER A 855 30.95 25.19 7.94
CA SER A 855 31.07 26.28 6.99
C SER A 855 29.81 27.18 7.02
N ALA A 856 29.92 28.40 6.53
CA ALA A 856 28.79 29.30 6.43
C ALA A 856 27.65 28.73 5.53
N ASP A 857 28.03 28.01 4.49
CA ASP A 857 27.05 27.33 3.60
C ASP A 857 26.32 26.19 4.31
N ASP A 858 27.01 25.40 5.13
CA ASP A 858 26.40 24.33 5.93
C ASP A 858 25.37 24.88 6.93
N ILE A 859 25.69 26.03 7.57
CA ILE A 859 24.76 26.71 8.49
C ILE A 859 23.49 27.16 7.74
N ILE A 860 23.67 27.81 6.57
CA ILE A 860 22.55 28.29 5.76
C ILE A 860 21.65 27.13 5.31
N GLN A 861 22.24 26.09 4.74
CA GLN A 861 21.50 24.92 4.29
C GLN A 861 20.71 24.27 5.43
N THR A 862 21.34 24.10 6.60
CA THR A 862 20.70 23.54 7.78
C THR A 862 19.51 24.38 8.25
N VAL A 863 19.69 25.69 8.35
CA VAL A 863 18.64 26.61 8.81
C VAL A 863 17.47 26.68 7.83
N LEU A 864 17.74 26.71 6.53
CA LEU A 864 16.70 26.78 5.50
C LEU A 864 15.94 25.46 5.33
N ALA A 865 16.65 24.33 5.36
CA ALA A 865 16.03 23.01 5.19
C ALA A 865 15.21 22.60 6.42
N ASN A 866 15.80 22.66 7.61
CA ASN A 866 15.25 22.06 8.82
C ASN A 866 14.57 23.08 9.75
N GLY A 867 14.76 24.39 9.51
CA GLY A 867 14.23 25.45 10.39
C GLY A 867 14.90 25.52 11.77
N ARG A 868 15.92 24.69 12.03
CA ARG A 868 16.65 24.69 13.31
C ARG A 868 17.51 25.95 13.40
N ALA A 869 17.41 26.68 14.52
CA ALA A 869 18.27 27.81 14.77
C ALA A 869 19.71 27.35 15.06
N MET A 870 20.70 27.98 14.39
CA MET A 870 22.10 27.63 14.52
C MET A 870 22.88 28.79 15.17
N GLU A 871 23.71 28.45 16.13
CA GLU A 871 24.62 29.43 16.77
C GLU A 871 25.84 29.69 15.87
N LEU A 872 26.15 30.96 15.64
CA LEU A 872 27.36 31.34 14.94
C LEU A 872 28.55 31.28 15.88
N ALA A 873 29.64 30.68 15.41
CA ALA A 873 30.92 30.69 16.17
C ALA A 873 31.38 32.14 16.35
N GLY A 874 31.67 32.54 17.60
CA GLY A 874 32.17 33.87 17.90
C GLY A 874 31.92 34.27 19.36
N ARG A 875 32.35 35.50 19.75
CA ARG A 875 32.20 36.02 21.09
C ARG A 875 30.77 36.40 21.49
N GLU A 876 29.92 36.64 20.50
CA GLU A 876 28.49 36.92 20.69
C GLU A 876 27.69 35.68 20.36
N LYS A 877 26.71 35.33 21.20
CA LYS A 877 25.80 34.22 20.98
C LYS A 877 24.71 34.57 19.92
N LEU A 878 25.21 34.83 18.71
CA LEU A 878 24.33 35.10 17.58
C LEU A 878 23.72 33.80 17.05
N MET A 879 22.42 33.82 16.83
CA MET A 879 21.70 32.67 16.29
C MET A 879 21.10 33.05 14.94
N VAL A 880 21.27 32.20 13.92
CA VAL A 880 20.59 32.28 12.63
C VAL A 880 19.41 31.31 12.66
N LYS A 881 18.22 31.79 12.37
CA LYS A 881 17.00 30.96 12.26
C LYS A 881 16.23 31.26 10.99
N ARG A 882 15.45 30.28 10.55
CA ARG A 882 14.48 30.47 9.46
C ARG A 882 13.26 31.23 9.99
N SER A 883 12.84 32.22 9.26
CA SER A 883 11.62 32.97 9.53
C SER A 883 10.77 33.08 8.27
N LEU A 884 9.46 32.97 8.42
CA LEU A 884 8.50 33.18 7.33
C LEU A 884 7.95 34.60 7.45
N VAL A 885 8.18 35.41 6.44
CA VAL A 885 7.67 36.80 6.35
C VAL A 885 6.93 36.93 5.03
N ASN A 886 5.65 37.21 5.08
CA ASN A 886 4.76 37.31 3.92
C ASN A 886 4.86 36.09 2.97
N GLY A 887 4.92 34.88 3.54
CA GLY A 887 5.04 33.63 2.77
C GLY A 887 6.42 33.35 2.17
N SER A 888 7.40 34.25 2.36
CA SER A 888 8.80 34.06 1.92
C SER A 888 9.68 33.62 3.07
N GLN A 889 10.54 32.63 2.80
CA GLN A 889 11.55 32.19 3.77
C GLN A 889 12.67 33.25 3.86
N ARG A 890 13.06 33.55 5.10
CA ARG A 890 14.16 34.50 5.39
C ARG A 890 15.07 33.94 6.47
N LEU A 891 16.33 34.36 6.44
CA LEU A 891 17.33 34.11 7.47
C LEU A 891 17.30 35.25 8.49
N GLU A 892 16.74 35.01 9.67
CA GLU A 892 16.68 35.99 10.75
C GLU A 892 17.85 35.76 11.72
N LEU A 893 18.54 36.86 12.05
CA LEU A 893 19.59 36.87 13.05
C LEU A 893 18.99 37.29 14.41
N THR A 894 19.20 36.50 15.43
CA THR A 894 18.75 36.77 16.81
C THR A 894 19.95 36.78 17.76
N GLY A 895 19.75 37.31 18.98
CA GLY A 895 20.86 37.50 19.92
C GLY A 895 21.70 38.74 19.64
N TRP A 896 21.36 39.55 18.66
CA TRP A 896 22.06 40.77 18.29
C TRP A 896 21.73 41.92 19.25
N SER A 897 22.68 42.86 19.39
CA SER A 897 22.57 44.06 20.22
C SER A 897 22.21 45.28 19.39
N VAL A 898 21.23 46.07 19.86
CA VAL A 898 20.85 47.34 19.21
C VAL A 898 22.04 48.31 19.14
N ALA A 899 22.95 48.32 20.11
CA ALA A 899 24.11 49.16 20.13
C ALA A 899 25.10 48.87 18.97
N ARG A 900 25.00 47.68 18.35
CA ARG A 900 25.86 47.28 17.22
C ARG A 900 25.09 47.19 15.88
N LEU A 901 23.92 47.75 15.80
CA LEU A 901 23.05 47.62 14.62
C LEU A 901 23.73 48.11 13.33
N ASP A 902 24.42 49.23 13.39
CA ASP A 902 25.15 49.81 12.24
C ASP A 902 26.28 48.90 11.78
N TRP A 903 26.94 48.22 12.73
CA TRP A 903 27.98 47.25 12.41
C TRP A 903 27.40 46.03 11.68
N TYR A 904 26.28 45.47 12.15
CA TYR A 904 25.61 44.34 11.43
C TYR A 904 25.18 44.75 10.02
N LYS A 905 24.65 45.96 9.84
CA LYS A 905 24.35 46.50 8.52
C LYS A 905 25.56 46.64 7.63
N ALA A 906 26.70 47.05 8.18
CA ALA A 906 27.96 47.12 7.44
C ALA A 906 28.48 45.73 7.03
N GLN A 907 28.14 44.67 7.76
CA GLN A 907 28.44 43.29 7.34
C GLN A 907 27.49 42.79 6.24
N GLY A 908 26.42 43.52 5.91
CA GLY A 908 25.49 43.17 4.86
C GLY A 908 24.11 42.66 5.37
N CYS A 909 23.86 42.78 6.68
CA CYS A 909 22.53 42.53 7.23
C CYS A 909 21.57 43.70 6.96
N PHE A 910 20.27 43.45 6.98
CA PHE A 910 19.26 44.48 6.87
C PHE A 910 18.16 44.32 7.92
N THR A 911 17.43 45.41 8.21
CA THR A 911 16.35 45.39 9.20
C THR A 911 15.00 45.61 8.56
N GLU A 912 13.98 44.91 9.07
CA GLU A 912 12.58 45.16 8.78
C GLU A 912 11.79 45.34 10.08
N ILE A 913 10.74 46.19 10.06
CA ILE A 913 9.82 46.35 11.19
C ILE A 913 8.63 45.44 10.92
N ILE A 914 8.51 44.34 11.72
CA ILE A 914 7.45 43.36 11.59
C ILE A 914 6.69 43.34 12.91
N ARG A 915 5.38 43.62 12.89
CA ARG A 915 4.51 43.67 14.09
C ARG A 915 5.09 44.57 15.19
N TYR A 916 5.52 45.78 14.77
CA TYR A 916 6.13 46.79 15.66
C TYR A 916 7.48 46.38 16.32
N GLN A 917 8.10 45.30 15.85
CA GLN A 917 9.43 44.90 16.31
C GLN A 917 10.44 44.98 15.18
N THR A 918 11.58 45.62 15.46
CA THR A 918 12.72 45.63 14.53
C THR A 918 13.37 44.24 14.54
N ARG A 919 13.40 43.60 13.39
CA ARG A 919 14.04 42.30 13.20
C ARG A 919 15.21 42.44 12.23
N LEU A 920 16.29 41.70 12.48
CA LEU A 920 17.49 41.70 11.68
C LEU A 920 17.59 40.46 10.82
N PHE A 921 17.88 40.67 9.54
CA PHE A 921 17.92 39.59 8.55
C PHE A 921 19.24 39.55 7.80
N VAL A 922 19.62 38.36 7.37
CA VAL A 922 20.72 38.12 6.43
C VAL A 922 20.10 37.91 5.05
N PRO A 923 20.54 38.65 4.01
CA PRO A 923 20.02 38.43 2.66
C PRO A 923 20.36 37.03 2.17
N ILE A 924 19.42 36.33 1.54
CA ILE A 924 19.65 34.98 1.04
C ILE A 924 20.69 34.96 -0.08
N GLU A 925 20.68 35.97 -0.95
CA GLU A 925 21.73 36.16 -1.95
C GLU A 925 23.00 36.70 -1.26
N GLY A 926 24.07 35.89 -1.28
CA GLY A 926 25.33 36.24 -0.61
C GLY A 926 25.36 35.94 0.90
N ALA A 927 24.37 35.17 1.43
CA ALA A 927 24.27 34.82 2.84
C ALA A 927 25.58 34.23 3.40
N ALA A 928 26.23 33.33 2.66
CA ALA A 928 27.45 32.67 3.09
C ALA A 928 28.55 33.67 3.40
N SER A 929 28.76 34.69 2.57
CA SER A 929 29.76 35.71 2.80
C SER A 929 29.43 36.63 4.00
N VAL A 930 28.14 36.88 4.24
CA VAL A 930 27.71 37.67 5.42
C VAL A 930 27.92 36.85 6.69
N ILE A 931 27.48 35.61 6.71
CA ILE A 931 27.65 34.72 7.87
C ILE A 931 29.12 34.46 8.18
N ALA A 932 29.94 34.22 7.16
CA ALA A 932 31.38 34.07 7.34
C ALA A 932 32.02 35.33 7.98
N ARG A 933 31.65 36.56 7.55
CA ARG A 933 32.10 37.79 8.17
C ARG A 933 31.62 37.98 9.61
N LEU A 934 30.36 37.60 9.88
CA LEU A 934 29.82 37.63 11.24
C LEU A 934 30.53 36.66 12.17
N ALA A 935 30.89 35.47 11.70
CA ALA A 935 31.62 34.45 12.46
C ALA A 935 33.09 34.78 12.67
N SER A 936 33.75 35.43 11.66
CA SER A 936 35.19 35.79 11.75
C SER A 936 35.47 37.08 12.53
N SER A 937 34.49 37.95 12.67
CA SER A 937 34.66 39.29 13.28
C SER A 937 34.08 39.35 14.69
N ALA A 938 33.54 38.26 15.20
CA ALA A 938 33.01 38.13 16.55
C ALA A 938 34.09 37.54 17.54
#